data_fe3ee23d9cdee74c208d43153dec3528
#
_entry.id   fe3ee23d9cdee74c208d43153dec3528
#
_cell.length_a   1.000
_cell.length_b   1.000
_cell.length_c   1.000
_cell.angle_alpha   90.00
_cell.angle_beta   90.00
_cell.angle_gamma   90.00
#
_symmetry.space_group_name_H-M   'P 1'
#
loop_
_entity.id
_entity.type
_entity.pdbx_description
1 polymer ?
#
loop_
_entity_poly.entity_id
_entity_poly.type
_entity_poly.pdbx_seq_one_letter_code
_entity_poly.pdbx_strand_id
1 'polypeptide(L)'
;MRITTLVVLFAAIFASSLNAQKINYTAVTIADSLKNNANAVIRLNQLDISIASQRSMNIKTKRVVTVLNELGLKAIDAVENFDKRRSVKNIEAVVYDNFGIEIKKIKRKDFKEQSASGGSTLFSDGRFIYLEYTPTQYPFTIVYESEIETSNTAFIPTWSLLSEYNVSIEKSVVNVNVPQALGFRKKEFNFSKFKIKTIADSPTQLQYEALNIVAEKYEDYTPTAKVFPKVMMGLENFNLEGVDGTAKNWKEYGKWFSENILIGTTNLSEETKSKIKALVGSETDPIKKAKIVYKFVQEKSRYVSVQVGIGGFKPMLASDVDRLGYGDCKALSNYTRTLLEVVGVPSYYTELYGDRDIRNIEADFFSIQGNHAILCIPNADESIFLECTSQDDPFGFQANFTDDRDVVVMKPEGGEIIHTKKYHDKDNSQISTGNYSLDAQGNLIGAIKIVSSGSQYNSKAATEKMQPSEKDTHYKRYLANINNLKIAKIDLQNDKEKIQFIENISLSAENYAPNVAGKMMFPINAYNQFSGTIKRIRNRKNPFEIPRGYFDTDEITITLPAGFQIEFLPVNFELKTKYGDYKTEIIKKDNSNLVYKRTILIKKGIYANSDYDAYRLFMEQIAKNDNSKIILIPN
;
A
#
# COMPACT_ATOMS: atom_id res chain seq x y z
N MET A 1 38.27 42.85 -47.57
CA MET A 1 38.95 42.50 -46.36
C MET A 1 38.16 42.89 -45.09
N ARG A 2 36.83 42.66 -45.05
CA ARG A 2 35.93 42.98 -43.88
C ARG A 2 34.88 41.94 -43.59
N ILE A 3 34.90 40.80 -44.27
CA ILE A 3 33.91 39.71 -44.01
C ILE A 3 34.50 38.55 -43.20
N THR A 4 35.82 38.39 -43.21
CA THR A 4 36.53 37.30 -42.50
C THR A 4 36.66 37.53 -40.99
N THR A 5 36.54 38.78 -40.51
CA THR A 5 36.71 39.12 -39.08
C THR A 5 35.42 38.93 -38.27
N LEU A 6 34.25 38.89 -38.90
CA LEU A 6 32.94 38.72 -38.22
C LEU A 6 32.62 37.25 -37.94
N VAL A 7 33.14 36.32 -38.73
CA VAL A 7 32.90 34.87 -38.55
C VAL A 7 33.73 34.31 -37.42
N VAL A 8 34.93 34.89 -37.16
CA VAL A 8 35.80 34.42 -36.05
C VAL A 8 35.27 34.91 -34.69
N LEU A 9 34.59 36.07 -34.64
CA LEU A 9 34.00 36.56 -33.38
C LEU A 9 32.73 35.78 -32.97
N PHE A 10 31.97 35.24 -33.93
CA PHE A 10 30.77 34.40 -33.62
C PHE A 10 31.15 32.99 -33.21
N ALA A 11 32.30 32.44 -33.66
CA ALA A 11 32.79 31.13 -33.26
C ALA A 11 33.40 31.15 -31.83
N ALA A 12 33.89 32.32 -31.35
CA ALA A 12 34.48 32.46 -30.02
C ALA A 12 33.43 32.60 -28.89
N ILE A 13 32.18 32.97 -29.21
CA ILE A 13 31.11 33.14 -28.22
C ILE A 13 30.40 31.80 -27.94
N PHE A 14 30.51 30.81 -28.82
CA PHE A 14 29.93 29.47 -28.63
C PHE A 14 30.88 28.45 -27.91
N ALA A 15 32.13 28.85 -27.61
CA ALA A 15 33.12 27.98 -26.96
C ALA A 15 33.21 28.17 -25.44
N SER A 16 32.35 28.96 -24.82
CA SER A 16 32.42 29.27 -23.40
C SER A 16 31.19 28.83 -22.62
N SER A 17 30.83 27.56 -22.64
CA SER A 17 30.00 26.97 -21.56
C SER A 17 29.83 25.44 -21.66
N LEU A 18 30.94 24.73 -21.68
CA LEU A 18 30.94 23.29 -21.43
C LEU A 18 32.02 22.95 -20.37
N ASN A 19 32.04 23.70 -19.28
CA ASN A 19 32.57 23.15 -18.04
C ASN A 19 31.49 22.25 -17.42
N ALA A 20 31.23 21.11 -18.02
CA ALA A 20 30.64 19.99 -17.33
C ALA A 20 31.63 19.64 -16.20
N GLN A 21 31.27 20.01 -14.98
CA GLN A 21 32.09 19.69 -13.80
C GLN A 21 32.28 18.18 -13.81
N LYS A 22 33.49 17.72 -14.11
CA LYS A 22 33.80 16.30 -14.22
C LYS A 22 33.51 15.66 -12.86
N ILE A 23 32.51 14.80 -12.82
CA ILE A 23 32.13 14.11 -11.58
C ILE A 23 33.35 13.33 -11.12
N ASN A 24 33.80 13.63 -9.92
CA ASN A 24 34.89 12.89 -9.29
C ASN A 24 34.31 11.64 -8.61
N TYR A 25 34.65 10.46 -9.11
CA TYR A 25 34.11 9.18 -8.62
C TYR A 25 34.76 8.69 -7.31
N THR A 26 35.76 9.42 -6.76
CA THR A 26 36.32 9.06 -5.47
C THR A 26 35.34 9.28 -4.32
N ALA A 27 35.28 8.35 -3.39
CA ALA A 27 34.47 8.47 -2.17
C ALA A 27 35.06 9.45 -1.15
N VAL A 28 36.34 9.75 -1.26
CA VAL A 28 37.07 10.63 -0.32
C VAL A 28 36.55 12.07 -0.35
N THR A 29 36.14 12.57 -1.50
CA THR A 29 35.65 13.95 -1.68
C THR A 29 34.20 14.19 -1.25
N ILE A 30 33.47 13.16 -0.83
CA ILE A 30 32.11 13.30 -0.34
C ILE A 30 32.11 14.07 0.98
N ALA A 31 31.31 15.12 1.05
CA ALA A 31 31.14 15.91 2.28
C ALA A 31 30.65 15.02 3.44
N ASP A 32 31.21 15.23 4.63
CA ASP A 32 30.85 14.43 5.81
C ASP A 32 29.36 14.54 6.18
N SER A 33 28.76 15.71 5.93
CA SER A 33 27.31 15.89 6.13
C SER A 33 26.46 14.94 5.30
N LEU A 34 26.90 14.52 4.11
CA LEU A 34 26.22 13.56 3.25
C LEU A 34 26.51 12.10 3.63
N LYS A 35 27.61 11.83 4.34
CA LYS A 35 27.93 10.50 4.86
C LYS A 35 27.22 10.20 6.17
N ASN A 36 26.82 11.23 6.92
CA ASN A 36 26.16 11.08 8.21
C ASN A 36 24.81 10.35 8.05
N ASN A 37 24.64 9.23 8.77
CA ASN A 37 23.45 8.36 8.71
C ASN A 37 23.15 7.77 7.33
N ALA A 38 24.09 7.85 6.38
CA ALA A 38 23.93 7.32 5.05
C ALA A 38 24.55 5.93 4.90
N ASN A 39 23.85 5.03 4.22
CA ASN A 39 24.36 3.76 3.73
C ASN A 39 24.88 3.90 2.29
N ALA A 40 24.37 4.90 1.57
CA ALA A 40 24.83 5.28 0.24
C ALA A 40 24.66 6.79 0.02
N VAL A 41 25.45 7.34 -0.91
CA VAL A 41 25.35 8.72 -1.38
C VAL A 41 25.09 8.72 -2.88
N ILE A 42 23.95 9.25 -3.30
CA ILE A 42 23.64 9.49 -4.71
C ILE A 42 24.38 10.78 -5.11
N ARG A 43 25.52 10.62 -5.80
CA ARG A 43 26.36 11.74 -6.27
C ARG A 43 25.68 12.53 -7.39
N LEU A 44 24.98 11.79 -8.26
CA LEU A 44 24.15 12.34 -9.31
C LEU A 44 22.95 11.42 -9.54
N ASN A 45 21.77 11.99 -9.60
CA ASN A 45 20.58 11.36 -10.17
C ASN A 45 20.04 12.31 -11.24
N GLN A 46 20.25 12.01 -12.51
CA GLN A 46 19.80 12.81 -13.63
C GLN A 46 18.78 12.03 -14.44
N LEU A 47 17.64 12.64 -14.68
CA LEU A 47 16.54 12.12 -15.48
C LEU A 47 16.24 13.11 -16.61
N ASP A 48 16.54 12.72 -17.84
CA ASP A 48 16.27 13.52 -19.03
C ASP A 48 15.13 12.88 -19.82
N ILE A 49 14.03 13.61 -20.00
CA ILE A 49 12.84 13.17 -20.71
C ILE A 49 12.63 14.07 -21.93
N SER A 50 12.65 13.47 -23.10
CA SER A 50 12.40 14.16 -24.37
C SER A 50 11.19 13.55 -25.06
N ILE A 51 10.09 14.30 -25.15
CA ILE A 51 8.87 13.88 -25.82
C ILE A 51 8.84 14.54 -27.19
N ALA A 52 8.93 13.76 -28.24
CA ALA A 52 8.97 14.29 -29.61
C ALA A 52 7.57 14.42 -30.24
N SER A 53 6.65 13.55 -29.86
CA SER A 53 5.26 13.52 -30.31
C SER A 53 4.38 12.76 -29.33
N GLN A 54 3.08 12.73 -29.59
CA GLN A 54 2.11 11.96 -28.80
C GLN A 54 2.46 10.46 -28.69
N ARG A 55 3.27 9.92 -29.61
CA ARG A 55 3.67 8.51 -29.67
C ARG A 55 5.18 8.31 -29.60
N SER A 56 5.91 9.27 -29.06
CA SER A 56 7.37 9.17 -28.99
C SER A 56 7.93 9.90 -27.78
N MET A 57 8.50 9.13 -26.87
CA MET A 57 9.19 9.61 -25.67
C MET A 57 10.53 8.86 -25.53
N ASN A 58 11.60 9.60 -25.30
CA ASN A 58 12.92 9.09 -24.95
C ASN A 58 13.22 9.49 -23.49
N ILE A 59 13.72 8.54 -22.73
CA ILE A 59 14.05 8.71 -21.32
C ILE A 59 15.50 8.28 -21.13
N LYS A 60 16.34 9.18 -20.65
CA LYS A 60 17.73 8.89 -20.28
C LYS A 60 17.91 9.04 -18.78
N THR A 61 18.48 8.03 -18.17
CA THR A 61 18.84 8.04 -16.76
C THR A 61 20.34 7.95 -16.61
N LYS A 62 20.91 8.85 -15.81
CA LYS A 62 22.29 8.74 -15.33
C LYS A 62 22.30 8.80 -13.82
N ARG A 63 22.78 7.72 -13.20
CA ARG A 63 22.84 7.59 -11.74
C ARG A 63 24.25 7.26 -11.30
N VAL A 64 24.79 8.08 -10.43
CA VAL A 64 26.11 7.88 -9.80
C VAL A 64 25.90 7.68 -8.31
N VAL A 65 26.20 6.49 -7.81
CA VAL A 65 25.96 6.11 -6.42
C VAL A 65 27.27 5.64 -5.78
N THR A 66 27.67 6.29 -4.70
CA THR A 66 28.71 5.76 -3.83
C THR A 66 28.06 4.95 -2.71
N VAL A 67 28.29 3.65 -2.70
CA VAL A 67 27.78 2.71 -1.69
C VAL A 67 28.79 2.64 -0.56
N LEU A 68 28.36 3.03 0.65
CA LEU A 68 29.23 3.13 1.82
C LEU A 68 29.34 1.82 2.60
N ASN A 69 28.28 1.00 2.56
CA ASN A 69 28.20 -0.29 3.23
C ASN A 69 27.15 -1.19 2.54
N GLU A 70 27.03 -2.45 2.96
CA GLU A 70 26.14 -3.45 2.39
C GLU A 70 24.67 -2.99 2.35
N LEU A 71 24.18 -2.29 3.38
CA LEU A 71 22.79 -1.81 3.43
C LEU A 71 22.48 -0.75 2.35
N GLY A 72 23.52 -0.14 1.76
CA GLY A 72 23.38 0.83 0.69
C GLY A 72 23.28 0.23 -0.71
N LEU A 73 23.43 -1.08 -0.89
CA LEU A 73 23.40 -1.74 -2.22
C LEU A 73 22.11 -1.48 -3.00
N LYS A 74 20.98 -1.49 -2.32
CA LYS A 74 19.68 -1.22 -2.94
C LYS A 74 19.57 0.18 -3.55
N ALA A 75 20.34 1.16 -3.07
CA ALA A 75 20.36 2.51 -3.62
C ALA A 75 20.98 2.58 -5.04
N ILE A 76 21.61 1.52 -5.52
CA ILE A 76 22.11 1.44 -6.91
C ILE A 76 20.94 1.58 -7.89
N ASP A 77 19.84 0.84 -7.66
CA ASP A 77 18.59 0.91 -8.41
C ASP A 77 18.80 0.89 -9.94
N ALA A 78 19.65 -0.04 -10.39
CA ALA A 78 19.99 -0.21 -11.80
C ALA A 78 19.06 -1.25 -12.45
N VAL A 79 17.83 -0.81 -12.75
CA VAL A 79 16.78 -1.64 -13.34
C VAL A 79 15.97 -0.85 -14.37
N GLU A 80 15.61 -1.51 -15.47
CA GLU A 80 14.67 -0.98 -16.45
C GLU A 80 13.58 -1.99 -16.78
N ASN A 81 12.36 -1.50 -16.89
CA ASN A 81 11.22 -2.24 -17.40
C ASN A 81 11.13 -2.05 -18.92
N PHE A 82 10.77 -3.10 -19.64
CA PHE A 82 10.55 -3.04 -21.08
C PHE A 82 9.44 -4.02 -21.51
N ASP A 83 8.84 -3.72 -22.66
CA ASP A 83 7.78 -4.50 -23.30
C ASP A 83 7.80 -4.26 -24.82
N LYS A 84 6.72 -4.59 -25.53
CA LYS A 84 6.61 -4.39 -27.00
C LYS A 84 6.62 -2.92 -27.43
N ARG A 85 6.29 -1.97 -26.54
CA ARG A 85 6.20 -0.55 -26.82
C ARG A 85 7.25 0.29 -26.09
N ARG A 86 7.97 -0.32 -25.19
CA ARG A 86 9.04 0.28 -24.40
C ARG A 86 10.31 -0.53 -24.58
N SER A 87 11.31 0.05 -25.25
CA SER A 87 12.57 -0.62 -25.59
C SER A 87 13.77 -0.02 -24.87
N VAL A 88 14.65 -0.86 -24.36
CA VAL A 88 15.94 -0.46 -23.79
C VAL A 88 16.93 -0.30 -24.94
N LYS A 89 17.32 0.93 -25.26
CA LYS A 89 18.29 1.26 -26.33
C LYS A 89 19.71 1.15 -25.83
N ASN A 90 19.97 1.63 -24.64
CA ASN A 90 21.25 1.49 -23.96
C ASN A 90 21.04 1.14 -22.49
N ILE A 91 21.93 0.32 -21.95
CA ILE A 91 22.06 0.06 -20.52
C ILE A 91 23.48 -0.38 -20.23
N GLU A 92 24.16 0.31 -19.35
CA GLU A 92 25.51 -0.02 -18.92
C GLU A 92 25.79 0.46 -17.49
N ALA A 93 26.81 -0.09 -16.86
CA ALA A 93 27.32 0.40 -15.60
C ALA A 93 28.85 0.31 -15.56
N VAL A 94 29.45 1.21 -14.79
CA VAL A 94 30.90 1.21 -14.53
C VAL A 94 31.11 1.30 -13.04
N VAL A 95 31.95 0.44 -12.50
CA VAL A 95 32.25 0.40 -11.07
C VAL A 95 33.65 0.95 -10.82
N TYR A 96 33.78 1.81 -9.82
CA TYR A 96 35.00 2.46 -9.39
C TYR A 96 35.30 2.11 -7.94
N ASP A 97 36.55 1.97 -7.61
CA ASP A 97 36.99 1.78 -6.22
C ASP A 97 36.84 3.07 -5.38
N ASN A 98 37.26 3.01 -4.12
CA ASN A 98 37.24 4.14 -3.19
C ASN A 98 38.01 5.39 -3.71
N PHE A 99 39.00 5.20 -4.55
CA PHE A 99 39.83 6.27 -5.11
C PHE A 99 39.34 6.79 -6.45
N GLY A 100 38.28 6.20 -7.01
CA GLY A 100 37.74 6.57 -8.29
C GLY A 100 38.46 5.90 -9.48
N ILE A 101 39.16 4.80 -9.24
CA ILE A 101 39.81 3.98 -10.29
C ILE A 101 38.77 2.98 -10.79
N GLU A 102 38.62 2.89 -12.12
CA GLU A 102 37.71 1.93 -12.75
C GLU A 102 38.18 0.49 -12.46
N ILE A 103 37.28 -0.34 -11.90
CA ILE A 103 37.53 -1.74 -11.58
C ILE A 103 36.69 -2.71 -12.40
N LYS A 104 35.56 -2.26 -12.94
CA LYS A 104 34.71 -3.11 -13.75
C LYS A 104 33.80 -2.31 -14.67
N LYS A 105 33.73 -2.70 -15.96
CA LYS A 105 32.73 -2.22 -16.91
C LYS A 105 31.72 -3.31 -17.16
N ILE A 106 30.42 -2.99 -17.02
CA ILE A 106 29.27 -3.89 -17.14
C ILE A 106 28.45 -3.42 -18.32
N LYS A 107 28.31 -4.27 -19.33
CA LYS A 107 27.54 -4.00 -20.54
C LYS A 107 26.20 -4.71 -20.50
N ARG A 108 25.27 -4.39 -21.40
CA ARG A 108 23.94 -4.98 -21.48
C ARG A 108 23.93 -6.52 -21.32
N LYS A 109 24.85 -7.24 -21.91
CA LYS A 109 24.93 -8.69 -21.84
C LYS A 109 25.22 -9.25 -20.43
N ASP A 110 25.71 -8.41 -19.53
CA ASP A 110 26.08 -8.74 -18.14
C ASP A 110 24.93 -8.43 -17.17
N PHE A 111 23.87 -7.76 -17.63
CA PHE A 111 22.62 -7.57 -16.88
C PHE A 111 21.75 -8.83 -16.97
N LYS A 112 20.97 -9.07 -15.93
CA LYS A 112 20.00 -10.17 -15.92
C LYS A 112 18.66 -9.70 -16.44
N GLU A 113 17.95 -10.56 -17.17
CA GLU A 113 16.58 -10.31 -17.62
C GLU A 113 15.62 -11.30 -16.98
N GLN A 114 14.46 -10.81 -16.58
CA GLN A 114 13.39 -11.61 -15.99
C GLN A 114 12.04 -11.16 -16.51
N SER A 115 11.09 -12.09 -16.66
CA SER A 115 9.69 -11.77 -16.94
C SER A 115 9.08 -11.02 -15.74
N ALA A 116 8.25 -10.02 -16.02
CA ALA A 116 7.43 -9.35 -15.01
C ALA A 116 6.22 -10.20 -14.56
N SER A 117 6.03 -11.40 -15.15
CA SER A 117 5.03 -12.35 -14.68
C SER A 117 5.48 -13.03 -13.39
N GLY A 118 4.61 -13.01 -12.37
CA GLY A 118 4.86 -13.62 -11.07
C GLY A 118 3.59 -13.59 -10.20
N GLY A 119 3.52 -14.44 -9.17
CA GLY A 119 2.35 -14.52 -8.31
C GLY A 119 1.09 -14.91 -9.06
N SER A 120 0.08 -14.06 -9.07
CA SER A 120 -1.21 -14.27 -9.76
C SER A 120 -1.21 -13.85 -11.24
N THR A 121 -0.10 -13.33 -11.79
CA THR A 121 -0.01 -12.90 -13.20
C THR A 121 0.42 -14.06 -14.09
N LEU A 122 -0.51 -14.60 -14.88
CA LEU A 122 -0.24 -15.68 -15.83
C LEU A 122 0.26 -15.16 -17.19
N PHE A 123 -0.21 -13.99 -17.62
CA PHE A 123 0.11 -13.42 -18.93
C PHE A 123 0.64 -12.00 -18.77
N SER A 124 1.92 -11.80 -19.12
CA SER A 124 2.55 -10.47 -19.17
C SER A 124 3.57 -10.48 -20.33
N ASP A 125 3.59 -9.40 -21.12
CA ASP A 125 4.68 -9.11 -22.06
C ASP A 125 5.74 -8.21 -21.45
N GLY A 126 5.50 -7.72 -20.23
CA GLY A 126 6.46 -6.95 -19.46
C GLY A 126 7.65 -7.79 -19.02
N ARG A 127 8.82 -7.21 -19.15
CA ARG A 127 10.09 -7.75 -18.66
C ARG A 127 10.85 -6.66 -17.94
N PHE A 128 11.78 -7.05 -17.11
CA PHE A 128 12.76 -6.11 -16.56
C PHE A 128 14.17 -6.65 -16.75
N ILE A 129 15.09 -5.73 -16.97
CA ILE A 129 16.51 -5.96 -17.03
C ILE A 129 17.16 -5.24 -15.85
N TYR A 130 18.01 -5.93 -15.10
CA TYR A 130 18.55 -5.41 -13.85
C TYR A 130 19.99 -5.84 -13.63
N LEU A 131 20.70 -5.03 -12.86
CA LEU A 131 22.05 -5.29 -12.45
C LEU A 131 22.07 -6.11 -11.16
N GLU A 132 22.78 -7.26 -11.18
CA GLU A 132 23.17 -7.96 -9.98
C GLU A 132 24.69 -7.82 -9.81
N TYR A 133 25.11 -7.09 -8.77
CA TYR A 133 26.50 -6.81 -8.50
C TYR A 133 26.86 -7.14 -7.07
N THR A 134 27.87 -7.99 -6.87
CA THR A 134 28.44 -8.33 -5.57
C THR A 134 29.77 -7.61 -5.42
N PRO A 135 29.88 -6.60 -4.54
CA PRO A 135 31.12 -5.88 -4.33
C PRO A 135 32.13 -6.69 -3.51
N THR A 136 33.40 -6.44 -3.74
CA THR A 136 34.49 -7.03 -2.96
C THR A 136 34.94 -6.14 -1.80
N GLN A 137 34.60 -4.84 -1.86
CA GLN A 137 34.98 -3.85 -0.84
C GLN A 137 34.03 -2.66 -0.81
N TYR A 138 34.04 -1.94 0.29
CA TYR A 138 33.32 -0.69 0.52
C TYR A 138 34.30 0.39 1.02
N PRO A 139 34.07 1.70 0.72
CA PRO A 139 33.08 2.15 -0.25
C PRO A 139 33.51 1.92 -1.69
N PHE A 140 32.53 1.86 -2.60
CA PHE A 140 32.74 1.87 -4.04
C PHE A 140 31.72 2.80 -4.71
N THR A 141 32.04 3.25 -5.92
CA THR A 141 31.11 4.09 -6.70
C THR A 141 30.68 3.34 -7.96
N ILE A 142 29.38 3.38 -8.26
CA ILE A 142 28.84 2.85 -9.50
C ILE A 142 28.18 3.97 -10.30
N VAL A 143 28.48 4.02 -11.59
CA VAL A 143 27.83 4.86 -12.59
C VAL A 143 26.92 3.96 -13.40
N TYR A 144 25.63 4.21 -13.36
CA TYR A 144 24.62 3.54 -14.15
C TYR A 144 24.05 4.49 -15.18
N GLU A 145 23.92 4.05 -16.42
CA GLU A 145 23.30 4.79 -17.50
C GLU A 145 22.34 3.91 -18.27
N SER A 146 21.14 4.45 -18.55
CA SER A 146 20.17 3.80 -19.43
C SER A 146 19.53 4.79 -20.40
N GLU A 147 19.05 4.26 -21.50
CA GLU A 147 18.24 4.98 -22.49
C GLU A 147 17.08 4.10 -22.94
N ILE A 148 15.87 4.65 -22.76
CA ILE A 148 14.60 4.01 -23.08
C ILE A 148 13.90 4.81 -24.18
N GLU A 149 13.37 4.11 -25.18
CA GLU A 149 12.39 4.66 -26.11
C GLU A 149 11.04 3.99 -25.91
N THR A 150 9.98 4.80 -25.90
CA THR A 150 8.62 4.29 -25.77
C THR A 150 7.63 5.08 -26.61
N SER A 151 6.62 4.39 -27.14
CA SER A 151 5.45 5.04 -27.76
C SER A 151 4.34 5.29 -26.74
N ASN A 152 4.44 4.76 -25.51
CA ASN A 152 3.46 4.97 -24.45
C ASN A 152 3.81 6.24 -23.66
N THR A 153 3.25 7.39 -24.09
CA THR A 153 3.48 8.69 -23.46
C THR A 153 2.49 9.02 -22.34
N ALA A 154 1.53 8.13 -22.09
CA ALA A 154 0.58 8.27 -20.99
C ALA A 154 1.25 8.22 -19.60
N PHE A 155 2.43 7.59 -19.51
CA PHE A 155 3.20 7.44 -18.27
C PHE A 155 4.54 8.17 -18.34
N ILE A 156 4.56 9.43 -17.93
CA ILE A 156 5.82 10.16 -17.74
C ILE A 156 6.38 9.78 -16.37
N PRO A 157 7.66 9.41 -16.25
CA PRO A 157 8.27 9.06 -14.96
C PRO A 157 8.13 10.18 -13.93
N THR A 158 7.67 9.86 -12.74
CA THR A 158 7.64 10.77 -11.59
C THR A 158 9.07 11.03 -11.12
N TRP A 159 9.44 12.30 -10.94
CA TRP A 159 10.70 12.64 -10.29
C TRP A 159 10.50 12.65 -8.77
N SER A 160 11.14 11.70 -8.09
CA SER A 160 11.14 11.57 -6.63
C SER A 160 12.57 11.76 -6.11
N LEU A 161 12.77 12.68 -5.16
CA LEU A 161 14.09 12.92 -4.58
C LEU A 161 14.48 11.80 -3.63
N LEU A 162 13.61 11.50 -2.67
CA LEU A 162 13.88 10.51 -1.64
C LEU A 162 12.99 9.29 -1.86
N SER A 163 13.56 8.21 -2.38
CA SER A 163 12.90 6.91 -2.51
C SER A 163 13.24 5.97 -1.35
N GLU A 164 14.34 6.25 -0.63
CA GLU A 164 14.84 5.39 0.44
C GLU A 164 15.39 6.18 1.63
N TYR A 165 15.26 5.58 2.80
CA TYR A 165 15.90 6.06 4.02
C TYR A 165 17.38 5.71 4.05
N ASN A 166 18.14 6.48 4.82
CA ASN A 166 19.60 6.32 4.97
C ASN A 166 20.37 6.44 3.65
N VAL A 167 19.84 7.24 2.71
CA VAL A 167 20.49 7.60 1.46
C VAL A 167 20.51 9.12 1.34
N SER A 168 21.66 9.70 1.11
CA SER A 168 21.83 11.13 0.86
C SER A 168 21.97 11.41 -0.63
N ILE A 169 21.74 12.67 -1.04
CA ILE A 169 21.83 13.09 -2.44
C ILE A 169 22.72 14.31 -2.53
N GLU A 170 23.82 14.22 -3.28
CA GLU A 170 24.67 15.35 -3.59
C GLU A 170 24.03 16.22 -4.65
N LYS A 171 23.51 15.62 -5.74
CA LYS A 171 22.81 16.31 -6.81
C LYS A 171 21.72 15.44 -7.43
N SER A 172 20.52 16.00 -7.60
CA SER A 172 19.45 15.40 -8.42
C SER A 172 18.88 16.43 -9.39
N VAL A 173 18.68 16.02 -10.64
CA VAL A 173 18.19 16.88 -11.73
C VAL A 173 17.12 16.14 -12.50
N VAL A 174 16.07 16.84 -12.88
CA VAL A 174 15.13 16.40 -13.91
C VAL A 174 15.05 17.45 -15.01
N ASN A 175 15.13 17.02 -16.25
CA ASN A 175 14.95 17.83 -17.45
C ASN A 175 13.83 17.21 -18.29
N VAL A 176 12.84 18.02 -18.67
CA VAL A 176 11.76 17.59 -19.56
C VAL A 176 11.67 18.57 -20.72
N ASN A 177 11.67 18.05 -21.94
CA ASN A 177 11.40 18.80 -23.16
C ASN A 177 10.20 18.19 -23.87
N VAL A 178 9.23 19.02 -24.23
CA VAL A 178 7.96 18.57 -24.80
C VAL A 178 7.41 19.61 -25.79
N PRO A 179 6.83 19.20 -26.93
CA PRO A 179 6.13 20.13 -27.83
C PRO A 179 4.91 20.76 -27.14
N GLN A 180 4.72 22.05 -27.31
CA GLN A 180 3.60 22.80 -26.71
C GLN A 180 2.22 22.17 -27.02
N ALA A 181 2.07 21.63 -28.24
CA ALA A 181 0.83 20.99 -28.68
C ALA A 181 0.39 19.79 -27.86
N LEU A 182 1.29 19.20 -27.06
CA LEU A 182 0.94 18.05 -26.21
C LEU A 182 0.33 18.44 -24.87
N GLY A 183 0.34 19.72 -24.48
CA GLY A 183 -0.29 20.20 -23.25
C GLY A 183 0.36 19.63 -22.01
N PHE A 184 1.66 19.88 -21.81
CA PHE A 184 2.41 19.39 -20.66
C PHE A 184 1.92 20.02 -19.35
N ARG A 185 1.79 19.19 -18.33
CA ARG A 185 1.35 19.58 -16.98
C ARG A 185 2.19 18.90 -15.91
N LYS A 186 2.27 19.54 -14.75
CA LYS A 186 2.99 19.03 -13.58
C LYS A 186 2.24 19.32 -12.30
N LYS A 187 2.50 18.51 -11.25
CA LYS A 187 2.08 18.77 -9.87
C LYS A 187 3.25 18.50 -8.94
N GLU A 188 3.60 19.50 -8.15
CA GLU A 188 4.69 19.47 -7.17
C GLU A 188 4.15 19.10 -5.79
N PHE A 189 4.87 18.23 -5.07
CA PHE A 189 4.52 17.82 -3.71
C PHE A 189 5.69 18.08 -2.77
N ASN A 190 5.40 18.72 -1.64
CA ASN A 190 6.31 18.93 -0.50
C ASN A 190 7.61 19.69 -0.82
N PHE A 191 7.63 20.50 -1.87
CA PHE A 191 8.82 21.28 -2.29
C PHE A 191 9.28 22.25 -1.22
N SER A 192 8.37 22.88 -0.47
CA SER A 192 8.70 23.90 0.54
C SER A 192 9.64 23.42 1.65
N LYS A 193 9.69 22.11 1.90
CA LYS A 193 10.55 21.51 2.92
C LYS A 193 11.96 21.19 2.44
N PHE A 194 12.18 21.27 1.12
CA PHE A 194 13.44 20.89 0.48
C PHE A 194 13.95 22.03 -0.39
N LYS A 195 15.27 22.16 -0.47
CA LYS A 195 15.93 23.19 -1.32
C LYS A 195 15.94 22.73 -2.78
N ILE A 196 14.79 22.81 -3.43
CA ILE A 196 14.64 22.50 -4.85
C ILE A 196 14.64 23.81 -5.64
N LYS A 197 15.53 23.91 -6.62
CA LYS A 197 15.67 25.07 -7.49
C LYS A 197 14.96 24.81 -8.82
N THR A 198 14.09 25.72 -9.20
CA THR A 198 13.51 25.78 -10.55
C THR A 198 14.50 26.48 -11.47
N ILE A 199 14.99 25.80 -12.50
CA ILE A 199 15.91 26.33 -13.50
C ILE A 199 15.13 26.78 -14.74
N ALA A 200 14.15 25.95 -15.17
CA ALA A 200 13.23 26.27 -16.25
C ALA A 200 11.83 25.76 -15.89
N ASP A 201 10.81 26.53 -16.24
CA ASP A 201 9.39 26.20 -16.06
C ASP A 201 8.57 26.91 -17.14
N SER A 202 8.25 26.18 -18.20
CA SER A 202 7.49 26.65 -19.33
C SER A 202 6.61 25.55 -19.91
N PRO A 203 5.67 25.87 -20.82
CA PRO A 203 4.85 24.82 -21.47
C PRO A 203 5.64 23.78 -22.28
N THR A 204 6.91 24.10 -22.62
CA THR A 204 7.75 23.21 -23.44
C THR A 204 8.98 22.69 -22.73
N GLN A 205 9.30 23.20 -21.53
CA GLN A 205 10.50 22.82 -20.80
C GLN A 205 10.29 22.89 -19.29
N LEU A 206 10.69 21.85 -18.61
CA LEU A 206 10.79 21.81 -17.14
C LEU A 206 12.21 21.41 -16.74
N GLN A 207 12.79 22.14 -15.79
CA GLN A 207 14.07 21.75 -15.19
C GLN A 207 14.08 22.08 -13.70
N TYR A 208 14.29 21.03 -12.88
CA TYR A 208 14.54 21.17 -11.45
C TYR A 208 15.91 20.64 -11.07
N GLU A 209 16.48 21.25 -10.04
CA GLU A 209 17.74 20.83 -9.42
C GLU A 209 17.59 20.81 -7.89
N ALA A 210 18.03 19.73 -7.26
CA ALA A 210 18.17 19.63 -5.81
C ALA A 210 19.61 19.29 -5.46
N LEU A 211 20.14 19.95 -4.43
CA LEU A 211 21.53 19.83 -4.01
C LEU A 211 21.64 19.53 -2.50
N ASN A 212 22.58 18.67 -2.14
CA ASN A 212 22.99 18.42 -0.74
C ASN A 212 21.83 18.03 0.19
N ILE A 213 21.03 17.05 -0.23
CA ILE A 213 19.97 16.47 0.59
C ILE A 213 20.60 15.42 1.53
N VAL A 214 20.56 15.68 2.82
CA VAL A 214 21.11 14.77 3.83
C VAL A 214 20.23 13.52 3.97
N ALA A 215 20.84 12.42 4.39
CA ALA A 215 20.13 11.16 4.61
C ALA A 215 19.09 11.31 5.74
N GLU A 216 17.87 10.90 5.44
CA GLU A 216 16.80 10.79 6.43
C GLU A 216 16.84 9.39 7.07
N LYS A 217 16.74 9.34 8.40
CA LYS A 217 16.60 8.07 9.12
C LYS A 217 15.19 7.55 9.01
N TYR A 218 15.06 6.22 8.99
CA TYR A 218 13.74 5.62 9.09
C TYR A 218 13.09 5.96 10.45
N GLU A 219 11.89 6.46 10.38
CA GLU A 219 11.06 6.78 11.53
C GLU A 219 9.74 6.02 11.38
N ASP A 220 9.47 5.08 12.30
CA ASP A 220 8.23 4.29 12.29
C ASP A 220 7.00 5.20 12.17
N TYR A 221 5.97 4.75 11.46
CA TYR A 221 4.72 5.47 11.22
C TYR A 221 4.83 6.77 10.39
N THR A 222 5.97 7.04 9.74
CA THR A 222 6.06 8.22 8.87
C THR A 222 5.27 8.01 7.57
N PRO A 223 4.30 8.88 7.23
CA PRO A 223 3.57 8.81 5.96
C PRO A 223 4.45 9.30 4.80
N THR A 224 5.35 8.48 4.32
CA THR A 224 6.42 8.81 3.36
C THR A 224 5.89 9.51 2.12
N ALA A 225 4.80 8.99 1.54
CA ALA A 225 4.16 9.58 0.36
C ALA A 225 3.62 11.01 0.58
N LYS A 226 3.35 11.38 1.85
CA LYS A 226 2.80 12.69 2.25
C LYS A 226 3.89 13.69 2.69
N VAL A 227 5.13 13.24 2.90
CA VAL A 227 6.20 14.10 3.43
C VAL A 227 7.37 14.30 2.48
N PHE A 228 7.63 13.35 1.58
CA PHE A 228 8.77 13.45 0.65
C PHE A 228 8.41 14.18 -0.64
N PRO A 229 9.38 14.92 -1.22
CA PRO A 229 9.14 15.72 -2.41
C PRO A 229 9.09 14.85 -3.66
N LYS A 230 8.13 15.14 -4.52
CA LYS A 230 7.99 14.52 -5.85
C LYS A 230 7.34 15.48 -6.84
N VAL A 231 7.54 15.23 -8.12
CA VAL A 231 6.81 15.88 -9.21
C VAL A 231 6.12 14.81 -10.03
N MET A 232 4.80 14.89 -10.09
CA MET A 232 4.01 14.17 -11.07
C MET A 232 3.90 14.96 -12.35
N MET A 233 3.92 14.28 -13.48
CA MET A 233 3.88 14.87 -14.81
C MET A 233 2.82 14.18 -15.66
N GLY A 234 2.23 14.91 -16.61
CA GLY A 234 1.21 14.39 -17.51
C GLY A 234 1.07 15.23 -18.78
N LEU A 235 0.43 14.65 -19.78
CA LEU A 235 0.10 15.31 -21.05
C LEU A 235 -1.42 15.42 -21.21
N GLU A 236 -1.87 16.44 -21.92
CA GLU A 236 -3.25 16.49 -22.40
C GLU A 236 -3.45 15.53 -23.59
N ASN A 237 -2.48 15.52 -24.53
CA ASN A 237 -2.46 14.64 -25.68
C ASN A 237 -1.43 13.54 -25.45
N PHE A 238 -1.88 12.31 -25.22
CA PHE A 238 -1.05 11.17 -24.84
C PHE A 238 -1.37 9.93 -25.69
N ASN A 239 -0.51 8.93 -25.64
CA ASN A 239 -0.77 7.61 -26.19
C ASN A 239 -0.70 6.57 -25.06
N LEU A 240 -1.78 5.83 -24.87
CA LEU A 240 -1.88 4.73 -23.92
C LEU A 240 -1.87 3.40 -24.68
N GLU A 241 -0.75 2.69 -24.62
CA GLU A 241 -0.59 1.37 -25.23
C GLU A 241 -1.09 1.29 -26.70
N GLY A 242 -0.86 2.34 -27.47
CA GLY A 242 -1.22 2.43 -28.90
C GLY A 242 -2.56 3.12 -29.17
N VAL A 243 -3.31 3.48 -28.16
CA VAL A 243 -4.55 4.26 -28.27
C VAL A 243 -4.27 5.72 -27.95
N ASP A 244 -4.52 6.61 -28.91
CA ASP A 244 -4.35 8.05 -28.70
C ASP A 244 -5.47 8.58 -27.81
N GLY A 245 -5.09 9.48 -26.91
CA GLY A 245 -6.03 10.11 -25.99
C GLY A 245 -5.81 11.60 -25.91
N THR A 246 -6.90 12.29 -25.59
CA THR A 246 -6.90 13.73 -25.26
C THR A 246 -7.79 13.92 -24.05
N ALA A 247 -7.21 14.44 -22.96
CA ALA A 247 -7.94 14.78 -21.75
C ALA A 247 -7.18 15.85 -20.94
N LYS A 248 -7.92 16.85 -20.45
CA LYS A 248 -7.39 17.93 -19.59
C LYS A 248 -7.69 17.69 -18.10
N ASN A 249 -8.69 16.88 -17.82
CA ASN A 249 -9.22 16.64 -16.48
C ASN A 249 -9.85 15.25 -16.41
N TRP A 250 -10.25 14.83 -15.22
CA TRP A 250 -10.85 13.53 -14.99
C TRP A 250 -12.16 13.31 -15.75
N LYS A 251 -12.98 14.36 -15.93
CA LYS A 251 -14.23 14.26 -16.70
C LYS A 251 -13.97 13.88 -18.15
N GLU A 252 -13.04 14.58 -18.82
CA GLU A 252 -12.64 14.28 -20.19
C GLU A 252 -11.98 12.91 -20.31
N TYR A 253 -11.13 12.54 -19.34
CA TYR A 253 -10.53 11.21 -19.31
C TYR A 253 -11.57 10.08 -19.23
N GLY A 254 -12.54 10.17 -18.32
CA GLY A 254 -13.57 9.15 -18.19
C GLY A 254 -14.42 9.02 -19.46
N LYS A 255 -14.69 10.13 -20.15
CA LYS A 255 -15.35 10.10 -21.46
C LYS A 255 -14.50 9.38 -22.50
N TRP A 256 -13.24 9.79 -22.65
CA TRP A 256 -12.29 9.15 -23.56
C TRP A 256 -12.13 7.66 -23.25
N PHE A 257 -12.02 7.27 -21.98
CA PHE A 257 -11.86 5.89 -21.54
C PHE A 257 -13.08 5.04 -21.93
N SER A 258 -14.27 5.58 -21.72
CA SER A 258 -15.53 4.91 -22.10
C SER A 258 -15.63 4.70 -23.61
N GLU A 259 -15.28 5.72 -24.40
CA GLU A 259 -15.40 5.72 -25.86
C GLU A 259 -14.27 4.94 -26.59
N ASN A 260 -13.10 4.74 -25.96
CA ASN A 260 -11.93 4.13 -26.62
C ASN A 260 -11.46 2.83 -25.96
N ILE A 261 -11.66 2.67 -24.66
CA ILE A 261 -11.18 1.50 -23.92
C ILE A 261 -12.32 0.55 -23.58
N LEU A 262 -13.44 1.04 -23.04
CA LEU A 262 -14.57 0.19 -22.66
C LEU A 262 -15.49 -0.18 -23.83
N ILE A 263 -15.48 0.60 -24.90
CA ILE A 263 -16.35 0.34 -26.06
C ILE A 263 -16.11 -1.06 -26.63
N GLY A 264 -17.20 -1.77 -26.94
CA GLY A 264 -17.17 -3.09 -27.56
C GLY A 264 -16.76 -4.23 -26.63
N THR A 265 -16.61 -3.98 -25.32
CA THR A 265 -16.22 -5.01 -24.34
C THR A 265 -17.40 -5.67 -23.61
N THR A 266 -18.65 -5.24 -23.91
CA THR A 266 -19.87 -5.66 -23.19
C THR A 266 -20.70 -6.72 -23.91
N ASN A 267 -20.17 -7.39 -24.92
CA ASN A 267 -20.90 -8.40 -25.68
C ASN A 267 -21.19 -9.63 -24.83
N LEU A 268 -22.47 -10.06 -24.80
CA LEU A 268 -22.90 -11.30 -24.16
C LEU A 268 -23.85 -12.07 -25.11
N SER A 269 -23.85 -13.40 -25.01
CA SER A 269 -24.81 -14.25 -25.72
C SER A 269 -26.22 -14.03 -25.19
N GLU A 270 -27.24 -14.24 -26.04
CA GLU A 270 -28.64 -14.17 -25.61
C GLU A 270 -28.98 -15.25 -24.57
N GLU A 271 -28.27 -16.38 -24.62
CA GLU A 271 -28.38 -17.44 -23.61
C GLU A 271 -27.97 -16.91 -22.22
N THR A 272 -26.78 -16.26 -22.13
CA THR A 272 -26.32 -15.67 -20.87
C THR A 272 -27.24 -14.57 -20.37
N LYS A 273 -27.73 -13.69 -21.26
CA LYS A 273 -28.69 -12.64 -20.89
C LYS A 273 -29.97 -13.24 -20.32
N SER A 274 -30.52 -14.29 -20.97
CA SER A 274 -31.71 -14.98 -20.52
C SER A 274 -31.49 -15.68 -19.18
N LYS A 275 -30.36 -16.33 -19.00
CA LYS A 275 -29.94 -16.96 -17.73
C LYS A 275 -29.92 -15.96 -16.58
N ILE A 276 -29.29 -14.79 -16.78
CA ILE A 276 -29.19 -13.77 -15.74
C ILE A 276 -30.55 -13.16 -15.39
N LYS A 277 -31.38 -12.90 -16.39
CA LYS A 277 -32.78 -12.46 -16.17
C LYS A 277 -33.58 -13.50 -15.37
N ALA A 278 -33.44 -14.79 -15.71
CA ALA A 278 -34.11 -15.86 -14.98
C ALA A 278 -33.60 -16.00 -13.54
N LEU A 279 -32.29 -15.82 -13.32
CA LEU A 279 -31.68 -15.87 -12.00
C LEU A 279 -32.19 -14.79 -11.06
N VAL A 280 -32.36 -13.56 -11.56
CA VAL A 280 -32.94 -12.43 -10.82
C VAL A 280 -34.43 -12.57 -10.64
N GLY A 281 -35.12 -13.22 -11.59
CA GLY A 281 -36.57 -13.49 -11.54
C GLY A 281 -37.41 -12.22 -11.44
N SER A 282 -38.33 -12.18 -10.47
CA SER A 282 -39.25 -11.06 -10.23
C SER A 282 -38.73 -10.02 -9.24
N GLU A 283 -37.47 -10.11 -8.81
CA GLU A 283 -36.88 -9.10 -7.89
C GLU A 283 -36.88 -7.71 -8.55
N THR A 284 -37.33 -6.70 -7.82
CA THR A 284 -37.44 -5.32 -8.30
C THR A 284 -36.42 -4.39 -7.68
N ASP A 285 -35.93 -4.71 -6.47
CA ASP A 285 -34.94 -3.91 -5.75
C ASP A 285 -33.57 -3.98 -6.47
N PRO A 286 -33.02 -2.84 -6.91
CA PRO A 286 -31.74 -2.81 -7.62
C PRO A 286 -30.58 -3.40 -6.84
N ILE A 287 -30.54 -3.20 -5.51
CA ILE A 287 -29.45 -3.68 -4.65
C ILE A 287 -29.53 -5.19 -4.46
N LYS A 288 -30.75 -5.73 -4.30
CA LYS A 288 -30.95 -7.19 -4.25
C LYS A 288 -30.60 -7.86 -5.58
N LYS A 289 -30.99 -7.26 -6.72
CA LYS A 289 -30.53 -7.71 -8.05
C LYS A 289 -29.01 -7.73 -8.13
N ALA A 290 -28.35 -6.65 -7.68
CA ALA A 290 -26.91 -6.56 -7.69
C ALA A 290 -26.24 -7.63 -6.81
N LYS A 291 -26.79 -7.93 -5.64
CA LYS A 291 -26.31 -9.02 -4.77
C LYS A 291 -26.38 -10.37 -5.46
N ILE A 292 -27.50 -10.68 -6.14
CA ILE A 292 -27.70 -11.93 -6.89
C ILE A 292 -26.64 -12.06 -8.00
N VAL A 293 -26.47 -11.00 -8.80
CA VAL A 293 -25.48 -10.97 -9.89
C VAL A 293 -24.05 -11.08 -9.36
N TYR A 294 -23.72 -10.36 -8.32
CA TYR A 294 -22.38 -10.41 -7.71
C TYR A 294 -22.04 -11.82 -7.22
N LYS A 295 -22.97 -12.46 -6.52
CA LYS A 295 -22.80 -13.86 -6.09
C LYS A 295 -22.60 -14.81 -7.27
N PHE A 296 -23.37 -14.65 -8.35
CA PHE A 296 -23.18 -15.42 -9.57
C PHE A 296 -21.77 -15.26 -10.16
N VAL A 297 -21.25 -14.03 -10.20
CA VAL A 297 -19.89 -13.76 -10.68
C VAL A 297 -18.85 -14.44 -9.79
N GLN A 298 -19.00 -14.35 -8.47
CA GLN A 298 -18.09 -15.00 -7.51
C GLN A 298 -18.05 -16.53 -7.66
N GLU A 299 -19.19 -17.15 -7.92
CA GLU A 299 -19.31 -18.60 -8.10
C GLU A 299 -18.79 -19.07 -9.47
N LYS A 300 -18.97 -18.25 -10.51
CA LYS A 300 -18.61 -18.59 -11.89
C LYS A 300 -17.16 -18.31 -12.24
N SER A 301 -16.56 -17.27 -11.68
CA SER A 301 -15.29 -16.74 -12.16
C SER A 301 -14.19 -16.74 -11.09
N ARG A 302 -12.97 -16.70 -11.55
CA ARG A 302 -11.77 -16.58 -10.69
C ARG A 302 -10.85 -15.48 -11.21
N TYR A 303 -10.07 -14.89 -10.32
CA TYR A 303 -9.08 -13.90 -10.68
C TYR A 303 -7.86 -14.54 -11.37
N VAL A 304 -7.52 -14.02 -12.54
CA VAL A 304 -6.29 -14.35 -13.28
C VAL A 304 -5.78 -13.05 -13.90
N SER A 305 -4.62 -12.60 -13.49
CA SER A 305 -4.03 -11.36 -14.00
C SER A 305 -3.56 -11.50 -15.46
N VAL A 306 -3.98 -10.55 -16.31
CA VAL A 306 -3.61 -10.44 -17.72
C VAL A 306 -3.05 -9.04 -17.98
N GLN A 307 -1.76 -8.93 -18.30
CA GLN A 307 -1.03 -7.67 -18.46
C GLN A 307 -0.23 -7.70 -19.78
N VAL A 308 -0.94 -7.67 -20.92
CA VAL A 308 -0.33 -7.73 -22.26
C VAL A 308 -0.75 -6.50 -23.07
N GLY A 309 0.16 -5.56 -23.29
CA GLY A 309 -0.07 -4.33 -24.04
C GLY A 309 -1.34 -3.61 -23.56
N ILE A 310 -2.22 -3.23 -24.50
CA ILE A 310 -3.48 -2.55 -24.14
C ILE A 310 -4.37 -3.39 -23.22
N GLY A 311 -4.22 -4.72 -23.17
CA GLY A 311 -4.89 -5.59 -22.19
C GLY A 311 -4.48 -5.32 -20.74
N GLY A 312 -3.43 -4.54 -20.50
CA GLY A 312 -3.11 -3.94 -19.20
C GLY A 312 -4.15 -2.91 -18.74
N PHE A 313 -4.96 -2.36 -19.68
CA PHE A 313 -5.96 -1.30 -19.43
C PHE A 313 -7.35 -1.68 -19.96
N LYS A 314 -7.43 -2.26 -21.16
CA LYS A 314 -8.68 -2.68 -21.78
C LYS A 314 -9.15 -4.01 -21.17
N PRO A 315 -10.39 -4.09 -20.67
CA PRO A 315 -10.97 -5.34 -20.18
C PRO A 315 -11.07 -6.39 -21.29
N MET A 316 -10.95 -7.66 -20.93
CA MET A 316 -11.38 -8.78 -21.78
C MET A 316 -12.85 -8.61 -22.12
N LEU A 317 -13.29 -9.16 -23.27
CA LEU A 317 -14.70 -9.18 -23.64
C LEU A 317 -15.53 -9.89 -22.57
N ALA A 318 -16.69 -9.35 -22.23
CA ALA A 318 -17.59 -9.98 -21.27
C ALA A 318 -17.97 -11.42 -21.67
N SER A 319 -18.13 -11.67 -22.97
CA SER A 319 -18.37 -13.02 -23.54
C SER A 319 -17.19 -13.99 -23.31
N ASP A 320 -15.96 -13.50 -23.33
CA ASP A 320 -14.79 -14.34 -23.05
C ASP A 320 -14.68 -14.68 -21.57
N VAL A 321 -14.91 -13.69 -20.68
CA VAL A 321 -14.98 -13.94 -19.24
C VAL A 321 -16.07 -14.95 -18.92
N ASP A 322 -17.26 -14.79 -19.53
CA ASP A 322 -18.38 -15.70 -19.34
C ASP A 322 -18.05 -17.14 -19.77
N ARG A 323 -17.40 -17.31 -20.93
CA ARG A 323 -17.02 -18.60 -21.49
C ARG A 323 -15.86 -19.25 -20.73
N LEU A 324 -14.84 -18.46 -20.35
CA LEU A 324 -13.57 -18.98 -19.78
C LEU A 324 -13.63 -19.11 -18.24
N GLY A 325 -14.52 -18.40 -17.57
CA GLY A 325 -14.65 -18.41 -16.13
C GLY A 325 -13.47 -17.75 -15.40
N TYR A 326 -12.78 -16.81 -16.03
CA TYR A 326 -11.70 -16.04 -15.38
C TYR A 326 -11.52 -14.67 -16.03
N GLY A 327 -10.88 -13.79 -15.28
CA GLY A 327 -10.44 -12.48 -15.73
C GLY A 327 -9.62 -11.77 -14.66
N ASP A 328 -8.99 -10.66 -15.04
CA ASP A 328 -8.36 -9.76 -14.09
C ASP A 328 -9.35 -8.74 -13.50
N CYS A 329 -8.86 -7.79 -12.69
CA CYS A 329 -9.70 -6.78 -12.06
C CYS A 329 -10.56 -6.02 -13.09
N LYS A 330 -9.97 -5.63 -14.21
CA LYS A 330 -10.66 -4.92 -15.30
C LYS A 330 -11.75 -5.78 -15.93
N ALA A 331 -11.40 -7.00 -16.26
CA ALA A 331 -12.29 -7.95 -16.92
C ALA A 331 -13.49 -8.34 -16.04
N LEU A 332 -13.24 -8.67 -14.76
CA LEU A 332 -14.28 -9.07 -13.82
C LEU A 332 -15.18 -7.90 -13.45
N SER A 333 -14.66 -6.69 -13.26
CA SER A 333 -15.45 -5.49 -13.01
C SER A 333 -16.34 -5.14 -14.22
N ASN A 334 -15.78 -5.19 -15.44
CA ASN A 334 -16.55 -4.93 -16.65
C ASN A 334 -17.59 -6.03 -16.93
N TYR A 335 -17.26 -7.29 -16.69
CA TYR A 335 -18.20 -8.41 -16.81
C TYR A 335 -19.37 -8.26 -15.83
N THR A 336 -19.09 -7.96 -14.56
CA THR A 336 -20.14 -7.69 -13.55
C THR A 336 -21.02 -6.52 -13.96
N ARG A 337 -20.42 -5.41 -14.44
CA ARG A 337 -21.14 -4.26 -14.99
C ARG A 337 -22.09 -4.66 -16.12
N THR A 338 -21.59 -5.47 -17.05
CA THR A 338 -22.39 -5.91 -18.20
C THR A 338 -23.57 -6.78 -17.77
N LEU A 339 -23.39 -7.67 -16.80
CA LEU A 339 -24.48 -8.48 -16.25
C LEU A 339 -25.52 -7.64 -15.50
N LEU A 340 -25.08 -6.62 -14.76
CA LEU A 340 -25.97 -5.68 -14.07
C LEU A 340 -26.80 -4.85 -15.05
N GLU A 341 -26.21 -4.43 -16.17
CA GLU A 341 -26.92 -3.74 -17.25
C GLU A 341 -28.07 -4.60 -17.83
N VAL A 342 -27.86 -5.92 -17.99
CA VAL A 342 -28.89 -6.86 -18.48
C VAL A 342 -30.14 -6.88 -17.58
N VAL A 343 -30.00 -6.63 -16.29
CA VAL A 343 -31.08 -6.63 -15.28
C VAL A 343 -31.49 -5.21 -14.85
N GLY A 344 -31.01 -4.18 -15.58
CA GLY A 344 -31.38 -2.79 -15.38
C GLY A 344 -30.80 -2.14 -14.10
N VAL A 345 -29.66 -2.59 -13.61
CA VAL A 345 -28.95 -1.99 -12.47
C VAL A 345 -27.83 -1.10 -12.98
N PRO A 346 -27.88 0.23 -12.82
CA PRO A 346 -26.79 1.13 -13.17
C PRO A 346 -25.54 0.81 -12.37
N SER A 347 -24.40 0.72 -13.05
CA SER A 347 -23.11 0.51 -12.42
C SER A 347 -21.98 1.03 -13.30
N TYR A 348 -20.87 1.47 -12.67
CA TYR A 348 -19.81 2.17 -13.36
C TYR A 348 -18.45 1.56 -13.06
N TYR A 349 -17.65 1.39 -14.10
CA TYR A 349 -16.25 0.99 -14.00
C TYR A 349 -15.47 2.06 -13.22
N THR A 350 -14.61 1.62 -12.31
CA THR A 350 -13.93 2.52 -11.37
C THR A 350 -12.45 2.16 -11.26
N GLU A 351 -11.57 3.13 -11.47
CA GLU A 351 -10.11 2.98 -11.30
C GLU A 351 -9.64 3.60 -10.00
N LEU A 352 -8.67 2.93 -9.34
CA LEU A 352 -8.09 3.35 -8.07
C LEU A 352 -6.69 2.77 -7.86
N TYR A 353 -6.05 3.20 -6.78
CA TYR A 353 -4.89 2.48 -6.24
C TYR A 353 -5.35 1.41 -5.26
N GLY A 354 -5.23 0.14 -5.64
CA GLY A 354 -5.37 -0.99 -4.73
C GLY A 354 -4.05 -1.21 -3.98
N ASP A 355 -4.04 -0.91 -2.66
CA ASP A 355 -2.89 -1.09 -1.78
C ASP A 355 -3.35 -1.08 -0.31
N ARG A 356 -2.54 -1.63 0.60
CA ARG A 356 -2.76 -1.50 2.04
C ARG A 356 -2.56 -0.07 2.52
N ASP A 357 -1.61 0.65 1.91
CA ASP A 357 -1.44 2.06 2.13
C ASP A 357 -2.53 2.86 1.41
N ILE A 358 -3.17 3.77 2.13
CA ILE A 358 -4.22 4.62 1.57
C ILE A 358 -3.56 5.61 0.59
N ARG A 359 -3.88 5.42 -0.69
CA ARG A 359 -3.39 6.28 -1.76
C ARG A 359 -4.54 6.75 -2.63
N ASN A 360 -4.71 8.07 -2.71
CA ASN A 360 -5.76 8.70 -3.50
C ASN A 360 -5.36 8.84 -4.98
N ILE A 361 -6.34 8.83 -5.86
CA ILE A 361 -6.23 9.52 -7.15
C ILE A 361 -6.11 11.01 -6.86
N GLU A 362 -5.18 11.70 -7.50
CA GLU A 362 -4.99 13.16 -7.34
C GLU A 362 -6.14 13.89 -8.04
N ALA A 363 -7.15 14.30 -7.28
CA ALA A 363 -8.41 14.83 -7.82
C ALA A 363 -8.23 16.10 -8.68
N ASP A 364 -7.26 16.93 -8.34
CA ASP A 364 -6.94 18.20 -9.01
C ASP A 364 -5.84 18.08 -10.08
N PHE A 365 -5.35 16.86 -10.33
CA PHE A 365 -4.29 16.63 -11.32
C PHE A 365 -4.55 15.35 -12.13
N PHE A 366 -5.04 15.53 -13.34
CA PHE A 366 -5.18 14.42 -14.27
C PHE A 366 -3.81 13.98 -14.83
N SER A 367 -3.54 12.72 -14.67
CA SER A 367 -2.58 11.86 -15.37
C SER A 367 -3.10 10.44 -15.30
N ILE A 368 -2.54 9.48 -16.02
CA ILE A 368 -2.95 8.09 -15.86
C ILE A 368 -2.49 7.61 -14.48
N GLN A 369 -3.45 7.29 -13.64
CA GLN A 369 -3.25 6.89 -12.24
C GLN A 369 -4.07 5.64 -11.92
N GLY A 370 -3.70 4.95 -10.83
CA GLY A 370 -4.34 3.71 -10.43
C GLY A 370 -3.56 2.47 -10.88
N ASN A 371 -3.88 1.37 -10.25
CA ASN A 371 -3.33 0.03 -10.54
C ASN A 371 -4.38 -1.08 -10.37
N HIS A 372 -5.63 -0.70 -10.08
CA HIS A 372 -6.72 -1.62 -9.79
C HIS A 372 -8.04 -1.09 -10.33
N ALA A 373 -8.98 -2.01 -10.56
CA ALA A 373 -10.34 -1.69 -10.99
C ALA A 373 -11.39 -2.41 -10.14
N ILE A 374 -12.41 -1.66 -9.76
CA ILE A 374 -13.60 -2.14 -9.04
C ILE A 374 -14.86 -1.63 -9.72
N LEU A 375 -16.03 -1.95 -9.18
CA LEU A 375 -17.30 -1.50 -9.72
C LEU A 375 -18.04 -0.60 -8.72
N CYS A 376 -18.55 0.54 -9.20
CA CYS A 376 -19.37 1.45 -8.42
C CYS A 376 -20.86 1.29 -8.80
N ILE A 377 -21.71 1.08 -7.81
CA ILE A 377 -23.18 1.10 -7.95
C ILE A 377 -23.67 2.37 -7.25
N PRO A 378 -24.30 3.31 -7.97
CA PRO A 378 -24.91 4.49 -7.35
C PRO A 378 -26.01 4.09 -6.37
N ASN A 379 -26.00 4.70 -5.20
CA ASN A 379 -27.05 4.56 -4.21
C ASN A 379 -27.31 5.92 -3.55
N ALA A 380 -28.53 6.15 -3.07
CA ALA A 380 -28.98 7.47 -2.62
C ALA A 380 -28.12 8.06 -1.49
N ASP A 381 -27.74 7.23 -0.52
CA ASP A 381 -27.01 7.69 0.67
C ASP A 381 -25.49 7.62 0.46
N GLU A 382 -24.99 6.50 -0.04
CA GLU A 382 -23.57 6.23 -0.26
C GLU A 382 -23.41 5.24 -1.40
N SER A 383 -22.52 5.52 -2.35
CA SER A 383 -22.22 4.58 -3.44
C SER A 383 -21.70 3.26 -2.90
N ILE A 384 -22.17 2.15 -3.48
CA ILE A 384 -21.73 0.81 -3.13
C ILE A 384 -20.61 0.42 -4.10
N PHE A 385 -19.48 0.02 -3.56
CA PHE A 385 -18.37 -0.46 -4.37
C PHE A 385 -18.22 -1.98 -4.23
N LEU A 386 -17.97 -2.66 -5.35
CA LEU A 386 -17.80 -4.11 -5.41
C LEU A 386 -16.38 -4.47 -5.81
N GLU A 387 -15.74 -5.26 -4.97
CA GLU A 387 -14.45 -5.91 -5.28
C GLU A 387 -14.70 -7.17 -6.10
N CYS A 388 -14.68 -7.03 -7.43
CA CYS A 388 -15.03 -8.12 -8.34
C CYS A 388 -13.96 -9.22 -8.45
N THR A 389 -12.77 -9.00 -7.90
CA THR A 389 -11.67 -9.99 -7.93
C THR A 389 -11.75 -11.00 -6.79
N SER A 390 -12.53 -10.71 -5.76
CA SER A 390 -12.71 -11.59 -4.62
C SER A 390 -13.91 -12.52 -4.83
N GLN A 391 -13.68 -13.83 -4.66
CA GLN A 391 -14.74 -14.84 -4.69
C GLN A 391 -15.47 -14.96 -3.35
N ASP A 392 -15.01 -14.28 -2.30
CA ASP A 392 -15.44 -14.49 -0.93
C ASP A 392 -15.92 -13.25 -0.22
N ASP A 393 -15.53 -12.07 -0.66
CA ASP A 393 -15.89 -10.83 0.02
C ASP A 393 -17.41 -10.61 0.00
N PRO A 394 -17.96 -10.12 1.11
CA PRO A 394 -19.36 -9.73 1.17
C PRO A 394 -19.69 -8.63 0.15
N PHE A 395 -20.92 -8.59 -0.33
CA PHE A 395 -21.40 -7.54 -1.20
C PHE A 395 -21.23 -6.15 -0.56
N GLY A 396 -20.56 -5.24 -1.26
CA GLY A 396 -20.32 -3.87 -0.79
C GLY A 396 -19.26 -3.75 0.32
N PHE A 397 -18.59 -4.84 0.67
CA PHE A 397 -17.47 -4.78 1.58
C PHE A 397 -16.23 -4.22 0.87
N GLN A 398 -15.62 -3.23 1.47
CA GLN A 398 -14.31 -2.73 1.05
C GLN A 398 -13.29 -3.08 2.13
N ALA A 399 -12.40 -4.00 1.77
CA ALA A 399 -11.27 -4.38 2.59
C ALA A 399 -10.25 -3.22 2.67
N ASN A 400 -9.28 -3.34 3.56
CA ASN A 400 -8.17 -2.39 3.72
C ASN A 400 -7.27 -2.23 2.47
N PHE A 401 -7.69 -2.78 1.34
CA PHE A 401 -7.04 -2.71 0.03
C PHE A 401 -7.67 -1.64 -0.88
N THR A 402 -8.95 -1.29 -0.68
CA THR A 402 -9.72 -0.38 -1.54
C THR A 402 -10.54 0.65 -0.76
N ASP A 403 -10.55 0.61 0.58
CA ASP A 403 -11.27 1.55 1.44
C ASP A 403 -10.60 2.93 1.51
N ASP A 404 -11.39 3.95 1.91
CA ASP A 404 -10.94 5.28 2.37
C ASP A 404 -9.98 5.99 1.40
N ARG A 405 -10.34 6.02 0.11
CA ARG A 405 -9.53 6.67 -0.95
C ARG A 405 -10.36 7.30 -2.05
N ASP A 406 -9.80 8.32 -2.68
CA ASP A 406 -10.37 8.93 -3.87
C ASP A 406 -10.12 8.03 -5.08
N VAL A 407 -11.17 7.79 -5.86
CA VAL A 407 -11.21 6.91 -7.03
C VAL A 407 -11.83 7.65 -8.20
N VAL A 408 -11.56 7.24 -9.44
CA VAL A 408 -12.24 7.79 -10.61
C VAL A 408 -13.29 6.82 -11.12
N VAL A 409 -14.55 7.27 -11.13
CA VAL A 409 -15.70 6.51 -11.61
C VAL A 409 -16.00 6.93 -13.04
N MET A 410 -16.02 5.96 -13.97
CA MET A 410 -16.27 6.19 -15.40
C MET A 410 -17.78 6.21 -15.70
N LYS A 411 -18.38 7.40 -15.65
CA LYS A 411 -19.80 7.62 -15.99
C LYS A 411 -19.97 7.97 -17.48
N PRO A 412 -21.19 7.85 -18.06
CA PRO A 412 -21.44 8.21 -19.46
C PRO A 412 -21.09 9.67 -19.79
N GLU A 413 -21.31 10.58 -18.83
CA GLU A 413 -21.01 12.01 -18.96
C GLU A 413 -19.53 12.35 -18.72
N GLY A 414 -18.72 11.39 -18.29
CA GLY A 414 -17.30 11.52 -18.03
C GLY A 414 -16.86 10.97 -16.69
N GLY A 415 -15.57 11.10 -16.38
CA GLY A 415 -15.00 10.63 -15.12
C GLY A 415 -15.36 11.56 -13.94
N GLU A 416 -15.68 10.97 -12.81
CA GLU A 416 -15.96 11.67 -11.56
C GLU A 416 -15.11 11.09 -10.43
N ILE A 417 -14.50 11.99 -9.63
CA ILE A 417 -13.79 11.56 -8.42
C ILE A 417 -14.80 11.39 -7.29
N ILE A 418 -14.82 10.18 -6.73
CA ILE A 418 -15.67 9.81 -5.59
C ILE A 418 -14.76 9.20 -4.53
N HIS A 419 -15.12 9.37 -3.25
CA HIS A 419 -14.43 8.74 -2.14
C HIS A 419 -15.04 7.36 -1.85
N THR A 420 -14.20 6.32 -1.69
CA THR A 420 -14.67 4.99 -1.29
C THR A 420 -15.03 4.96 0.18
N LYS A 421 -15.67 3.88 0.62
CA LYS A 421 -16.18 3.75 1.99
C LYS A 421 -15.09 4.02 3.02
N LYS A 422 -15.36 4.96 3.92
CA LYS A 422 -14.51 5.27 5.06
C LYS A 422 -15.11 4.64 6.31
N TYR A 423 -14.39 3.72 6.91
CA TYR A 423 -14.76 3.18 8.21
C TYR A 423 -14.34 4.17 9.32
N HIS A 424 -15.27 4.53 10.19
CA HIS A 424 -14.93 5.25 11.41
C HIS A 424 -14.22 4.32 12.40
N ASP A 425 -13.50 4.89 13.36
CA ASP A 425 -12.70 4.09 14.31
C ASP A 425 -13.53 3.01 15.01
N LYS A 426 -14.80 3.31 15.34
CA LYS A 426 -15.72 2.38 16.01
C LYS A 426 -16.33 1.31 15.10
N ASP A 427 -16.31 1.52 13.78
CA ASP A 427 -16.79 0.52 12.81
C ASP A 427 -15.78 -0.63 12.71
N ASN A 428 -14.50 -0.32 12.93
CA ASN A 428 -13.41 -1.29 12.97
C ASN A 428 -13.33 -1.91 14.37
N SER A 429 -14.25 -2.82 14.67
CA SER A 429 -14.42 -3.31 16.03
C SER A 429 -14.11 -4.79 16.21
N GLN A 430 -13.59 -5.13 17.39
CA GLN A 430 -13.51 -6.47 17.93
C GLN A 430 -14.24 -6.49 19.27
N ILE A 431 -15.31 -7.28 19.36
CA ILE A 431 -16.08 -7.46 20.60
C ILE A 431 -15.85 -8.87 21.10
N SER A 432 -15.22 -9.00 22.26
CA SER A 432 -14.88 -10.29 22.86
C SER A 432 -15.67 -10.51 24.15
N THR A 433 -16.31 -11.66 24.23
CA THR A 433 -16.99 -12.12 25.45
C THR A 433 -16.53 -13.54 25.77
N GLY A 434 -16.25 -13.83 27.04
CA GLY A 434 -15.74 -15.15 27.38
C GLY A 434 -15.67 -15.41 28.87
N ASN A 435 -15.08 -16.56 29.19
CA ASN A 435 -14.82 -16.94 30.56
C ASN A 435 -13.54 -17.78 30.62
N TYR A 436 -12.97 -17.84 31.80
CA TYR A 436 -12.03 -18.89 32.18
C TYR A 436 -12.10 -19.19 33.67
N SER A 437 -11.76 -20.43 34.04
CA SER A 437 -11.60 -20.88 35.41
C SER A 437 -10.20 -21.38 35.65
N LEU A 438 -9.72 -21.22 36.87
CA LEU A 438 -8.47 -21.80 37.34
C LEU A 438 -8.76 -22.91 38.36
N ASP A 439 -8.00 -24.01 38.29
CA ASP A 439 -7.98 -25.04 39.32
C ASP A 439 -6.90 -24.77 40.38
N ALA A 440 -6.87 -25.58 41.44
CA ALA A 440 -5.88 -25.45 42.52
C ALA A 440 -4.44 -25.72 42.08
N GLN A 441 -4.23 -26.31 40.93
CA GLN A 441 -2.92 -26.54 40.29
C GLN A 441 -2.50 -25.36 39.38
N GLY A 442 -3.38 -24.38 39.18
CA GLY A 442 -3.13 -23.22 38.32
C GLY A 442 -3.35 -23.48 36.83
N ASN A 443 -4.05 -24.55 36.47
CA ASN A 443 -4.44 -24.82 35.09
C ASN A 443 -5.65 -23.96 34.72
N LEU A 444 -5.69 -23.52 33.47
CA LEU A 444 -6.76 -22.73 32.90
C LEU A 444 -7.65 -23.58 31.99
N ILE A 445 -8.96 -23.43 32.13
CA ILE A 445 -9.96 -23.90 31.15
C ILE A 445 -10.85 -22.70 30.82
N GLY A 446 -11.08 -22.44 29.55
CA GLY A 446 -11.89 -21.31 29.16
C GLY A 446 -12.41 -21.34 27.73
N ALA A 447 -13.28 -20.38 27.46
CA ALA A 447 -13.83 -20.15 26.14
C ALA A 447 -13.98 -18.66 25.87
N ILE A 448 -13.79 -18.27 24.61
CA ILE A 448 -13.96 -16.90 24.14
C ILE A 448 -14.74 -16.89 22.84
N LYS A 449 -15.68 -15.96 22.73
CA LYS A 449 -16.34 -15.56 21.50
C LYS A 449 -15.80 -14.19 21.09
N ILE A 450 -15.33 -14.08 19.85
CA ILE A 450 -14.82 -12.84 19.24
C ILE A 450 -15.70 -12.51 18.04
N VAL A 451 -16.19 -11.27 17.95
CA VAL A 451 -16.94 -10.74 16.82
C VAL A 451 -16.17 -9.59 16.23
N SER A 452 -15.72 -9.74 15.00
CA SER A 452 -14.91 -8.74 14.28
C SER A 452 -15.71 -8.09 13.13
N SER A 453 -15.63 -6.76 13.02
CA SER A 453 -16.34 -5.95 12.01
C SER A 453 -15.40 -4.93 11.36
N GLY A 454 -15.83 -4.33 10.25
CA GLY A 454 -15.06 -3.33 9.50
C GLY A 454 -13.72 -3.90 9.00
N SER A 455 -12.65 -3.14 9.12
CA SER A 455 -11.31 -3.59 8.70
C SER A 455 -10.80 -4.79 9.49
N GLN A 456 -11.31 -5.03 10.70
CA GLN A 456 -10.96 -6.21 11.51
C GLN A 456 -11.60 -7.50 10.98
N TYR A 457 -12.78 -7.40 10.34
CA TYR A 457 -13.39 -8.52 9.60
C TYR A 457 -12.40 -9.05 8.54
N ASN A 458 -11.78 -8.18 7.76
CA ASN A 458 -10.87 -8.58 6.67
C ASN A 458 -9.70 -9.45 7.14
N SER A 459 -9.11 -9.12 8.30
CA SER A 459 -7.97 -9.86 8.82
C SER A 459 -8.34 -11.26 9.34
N LYS A 460 -9.62 -11.46 9.69
CA LYS A 460 -10.14 -12.70 10.29
C LYS A 460 -10.79 -13.63 9.27
N ALA A 461 -11.50 -13.10 8.28
CA ALA A 461 -12.24 -13.89 7.29
C ALA A 461 -11.36 -14.92 6.55
N ALA A 462 -10.08 -14.58 6.31
CA ALA A 462 -9.12 -15.50 5.68
C ALA A 462 -8.91 -16.81 6.48
N THR A 463 -9.16 -16.82 7.80
CA THR A 463 -9.00 -18.01 8.64
C THR A 463 -10.03 -19.10 8.35
N GLU A 464 -11.19 -18.74 7.76
CA GLU A 464 -12.23 -19.68 7.40
C GLU A 464 -11.72 -20.82 6.51
N LYS A 465 -10.84 -20.48 5.56
CA LYS A 465 -10.29 -21.41 4.55
C LYS A 465 -9.04 -22.17 5.00
N MET A 466 -8.49 -21.86 6.14
CA MET A 466 -7.29 -22.54 6.66
C MET A 466 -7.61 -24.01 6.97
N GLN A 467 -6.63 -24.89 6.73
CA GLN A 467 -6.70 -26.28 7.16
C GLN A 467 -6.70 -26.37 8.70
N PRO A 468 -7.22 -27.46 9.30
CA PRO A 468 -7.30 -27.58 10.76
C PRO A 468 -5.97 -27.35 11.49
N SER A 469 -4.86 -27.86 10.96
CA SER A 469 -3.51 -27.67 11.53
C SER A 469 -3.01 -26.21 11.41
N GLU A 470 -3.39 -25.53 10.34
CA GLU A 470 -3.06 -24.12 10.14
C GLU A 470 -3.87 -23.24 11.10
N LYS A 471 -5.17 -23.56 11.32
CA LYS A 471 -6.02 -22.90 12.32
C LYS A 471 -5.45 -23.04 13.72
N ASP A 472 -5.08 -24.25 14.13
CA ASP A 472 -4.45 -24.51 15.44
C ASP A 472 -3.18 -23.65 15.62
N THR A 473 -2.30 -23.65 14.61
CA THR A 473 -1.07 -22.84 14.62
C THR A 473 -1.38 -21.34 14.67
N HIS A 474 -2.37 -20.87 13.89
CA HIS A 474 -2.81 -19.48 13.87
C HIS A 474 -3.27 -19.01 15.25
N TYR A 475 -4.18 -19.76 15.90
CA TYR A 475 -4.72 -19.37 17.20
C TYR A 475 -3.72 -19.54 18.34
N LYS A 476 -2.81 -20.51 18.29
CA LYS A 476 -1.68 -20.59 19.22
C LYS A 476 -0.74 -19.38 19.11
N ARG A 477 -0.57 -18.84 17.92
CA ARG A 477 0.19 -17.58 17.72
C ARG A 477 -0.61 -16.37 18.20
N TYR A 478 -1.90 -16.32 17.93
CA TYR A 478 -2.79 -15.24 18.39
C TYR A 478 -2.84 -15.15 19.92
N LEU A 479 -2.87 -16.29 20.61
CA LEU A 479 -2.91 -16.42 22.07
C LEU A 479 -1.51 -16.78 22.65
N ALA A 480 -0.43 -16.31 22.04
CA ALA A 480 0.95 -16.70 22.43
C ALA A 480 1.35 -16.27 23.85
N ASN A 481 0.57 -15.39 24.49
CA ASN A 481 0.71 -15.05 25.90
C ASN A 481 0.26 -16.17 26.87
N ILE A 482 -0.45 -17.18 26.38
CA ILE A 482 -0.86 -18.35 27.16
C ILE A 482 0.14 -19.48 26.91
N ASN A 483 1.01 -19.74 27.87
CA ASN A 483 1.93 -20.87 27.80
C ASN A 483 1.18 -22.21 27.91
N ASN A 484 1.72 -23.26 27.30
CA ASN A 484 1.15 -24.64 27.31
C ASN A 484 -0.30 -24.70 26.77
N LEU A 485 -0.65 -23.78 25.87
CA LEU A 485 -1.99 -23.66 25.28
C LEU A 485 -2.38 -24.91 24.48
N LYS A 486 -3.54 -25.47 24.79
CA LYS A 486 -4.22 -26.52 24.03
C LYS A 486 -5.55 -25.97 23.52
N ILE A 487 -5.74 -25.91 22.21
CA ILE A 487 -7.01 -25.54 21.60
C ILE A 487 -7.89 -26.80 21.56
N ALA A 488 -9.04 -26.77 22.25
CA ALA A 488 -9.98 -27.88 22.29
C ALA A 488 -10.97 -27.82 21.11
N LYS A 489 -11.44 -26.60 20.75
CA LYS A 489 -12.40 -26.42 19.67
C LYS A 489 -12.25 -25.02 19.07
N ILE A 490 -12.40 -24.95 17.75
CA ILE A 490 -12.52 -23.68 16.98
C ILE A 490 -13.80 -23.83 16.14
N ASP A 491 -14.73 -22.89 16.31
CA ASP A 491 -15.95 -22.79 15.50
C ASP A 491 -16.01 -21.38 14.91
N LEU A 492 -16.06 -21.29 13.57
CA LEU A 492 -15.99 -20.05 12.82
C LEU A 492 -17.29 -19.85 12.05
N GLN A 493 -17.83 -18.63 12.10
CA GLN A 493 -19.02 -18.23 11.36
C GLN A 493 -18.73 -16.92 10.61
N ASN A 494 -18.95 -16.94 9.30
CA ASN A 494 -18.79 -15.78 8.44
C ASN A 494 -20.19 -15.25 8.06
N ASP A 495 -20.67 -14.24 8.81
CA ASP A 495 -21.94 -13.57 8.51
C ASP A 495 -21.71 -12.48 7.45
N LYS A 496 -21.77 -12.87 6.17
CA LYS A 496 -21.56 -11.98 5.02
C LYS A 496 -22.64 -10.91 4.86
N GLU A 497 -23.83 -11.09 5.43
CA GLU A 497 -24.90 -10.09 5.37
C GLU A 497 -24.65 -8.94 6.35
N LYS A 498 -24.15 -9.25 7.56
CA LYS A 498 -23.77 -8.25 8.56
C LYS A 498 -22.33 -7.79 8.45
N ILE A 499 -21.55 -8.45 7.60
CA ILE A 499 -20.09 -8.25 7.48
C ILE A 499 -19.43 -8.40 8.84
N GLN A 500 -19.68 -9.55 9.48
CA GLN A 500 -19.15 -9.91 10.79
C GLN A 500 -18.50 -11.29 10.74
N PHE A 501 -17.31 -11.40 11.32
CA PHE A 501 -16.64 -12.68 11.49
C PHE A 501 -16.67 -13.06 12.96
N ILE A 502 -17.22 -14.26 13.24
CA ILE A 502 -17.45 -14.75 14.58
C ILE A 502 -16.56 -15.96 14.84
N GLU A 503 -15.76 -15.90 15.89
CA GLU A 503 -14.83 -16.92 16.31
C GLU A 503 -15.25 -17.42 17.71
N ASN A 504 -15.56 -18.73 17.87
CA ASN A 504 -15.79 -19.35 19.17
C ASN A 504 -14.64 -20.33 19.43
N ILE A 505 -13.85 -20.07 20.46
CA ILE A 505 -12.63 -20.83 20.76
C ILE A 505 -12.76 -21.38 22.18
N SER A 506 -12.64 -22.72 22.33
CA SER A 506 -12.52 -23.39 23.62
C SER A 506 -11.09 -23.88 23.79
N LEU A 507 -10.52 -23.64 24.94
CA LEU A 507 -9.10 -23.89 25.19
C LEU A 507 -8.80 -24.27 26.63
N SER A 508 -7.61 -24.84 26.84
CA SER A 508 -7.03 -25.09 28.15
C SER A 508 -5.54 -24.81 28.16
N ALA A 509 -4.98 -24.56 29.32
CA ALA A 509 -3.54 -24.39 29.49
C ALA A 509 -3.09 -24.94 30.85
N GLU A 510 -2.09 -25.79 30.84
CA GLU A 510 -1.45 -26.24 32.05
C GLU A 510 -0.53 -25.19 32.64
N ASN A 511 -0.55 -25.02 33.96
CA ASN A 511 0.34 -24.10 34.66
C ASN A 511 0.27 -22.63 34.18
N TYR A 512 -0.94 -22.15 33.82
CA TYR A 512 -1.17 -20.76 33.48
C TYR A 512 -0.92 -19.81 34.66
N ALA A 513 -1.34 -20.22 35.85
CA ALA A 513 -1.13 -19.53 37.12
C ALA A 513 -0.21 -20.38 38.01
N PRO A 514 1.12 -20.39 37.81
CA PRO A 514 2.02 -21.22 38.57
C PRO A 514 1.94 -20.91 40.06
N ASN A 515 1.84 -21.97 40.90
CA ASN A 515 1.90 -21.84 42.34
C ASN A 515 3.36 -21.85 42.79
N VAL A 516 3.83 -20.74 43.30
CA VAL A 516 5.19 -20.59 43.81
C VAL A 516 5.12 -20.18 45.27
N ALA A 517 5.62 -21.05 46.17
CA ALA A 517 5.61 -20.82 47.61
C ALA A 517 4.20 -20.51 48.18
N GLY A 518 3.18 -21.18 47.70
CA GLY A 518 1.79 -20.99 48.11
C GLY A 518 1.05 -19.86 47.43
N LYS A 519 1.71 -19.06 46.57
CA LYS A 519 1.08 -17.95 45.83
C LYS A 519 0.89 -18.31 44.39
N MET A 520 -0.29 -18.01 43.85
CA MET A 520 -0.55 -18.03 42.40
C MET A 520 -0.52 -16.61 41.83
N MET A 521 0.19 -16.44 40.71
CA MET A 521 0.28 -15.12 40.04
C MET A 521 0.07 -15.31 38.54
N PHE A 522 -0.93 -14.62 37.97
CA PHE A 522 -1.30 -14.72 36.55
C PHE A 522 -1.84 -13.40 35.99
N PRO A 523 -1.69 -13.14 34.66
CA PRO A 523 -2.29 -11.97 34.01
C PRO A 523 -3.82 -12.09 34.02
N ILE A 524 -4.53 -11.02 34.37
CA ILE A 524 -6.00 -11.00 34.37
C ILE A 524 -6.57 -11.10 32.95
N ASN A 525 -5.93 -10.41 31.99
CA ASN A 525 -6.30 -10.46 30.57
C ASN A 525 -5.67 -11.69 29.91
N ALA A 526 -6.40 -12.80 29.86
CA ALA A 526 -5.90 -14.05 29.25
C ALA A 526 -5.91 -13.99 27.70
N TYR A 527 -6.84 -13.26 27.07
CA TYR A 527 -7.16 -13.45 25.67
C TYR A 527 -6.62 -12.37 24.72
N ASN A 528 -6.72 -11.09 25.09
CA ASN A 528 -6.45 -9.97 24.18
C ASN A 528 -5.38 -9.02 24.75
N GLN A 529 -4.24 -9.57 25.16
CA GLN A 529 -3.14 -8.75 25.66
C GLN A 529 -2.46 -7.98 24.54
N PHE A 530 -2.34 -6.68 24.70
CA PHE A 530 -1.41 -5.88 23.91
C PHE A 530 -0.03 -5.92 24.59
N SER A 531 0.95 -6.49 23.92
CA SER A 531 2.34 -6.57 24.39
C SER A 531 3.32 -5.78 23.53
N GLY A 532 2.82 -5.06 22.51
CA GLY A 532 3.62 -4.30 21.59
C GLY A 532 4.35 -3.12 22.27
N THR A 533 5.61 -2.92 21.89
CA THR A 533 6.38 -1.76 22.32
C THR A 533 6.68 -0.88 21.12
N ILE A 534 6.38 0.41 21.24
CA ILE A 534 6.75 1.41 20.23
C ILE A 534 8.16 1.89 20.54
N LYS A 535 9.04 1.84 19.54
CA LYS A 535 10.44 2.27 19.69
C LYS A 535 10.51 3.76 19.98
N ARG A 536 11.36 4.14 20.92
CA ARG A 536 11.68 5.56 21.14
C ARG A 536 12.53 6.08 19.99
N ILE A 537 12.08 7.15 19.34
CA ILE A 537 12.81 7.85 18.28
C ILE A 537 13.23 9.22 18.83
N ARG A 538 14.52 9.37 19.15
CA ARG A 538 15.07 10.66 19.60
C ARG A 538 15.14 11.63 18.43
N ASN A 539 14.70 12.87 18.66
CA ASN A 539 14.74 13.96 17.67
C ASN A 539 13.98 13.60 16.36
N ARG A 540 12.80 12.99 16.51
CA ARG A 540 11.90 12.71 15.38
C ARG A 540 11.63 13.98 14.58
N LYS A 541 11.77 13.90 13.25
CA LYS A 541 11.62 15.04 12.35
C LYS A 541 10.24 15.05 11.67
N ASN A 542 9.73 13.88 11.32
CA ASN A 542 8.53 13.74 10.51
C ASN A 542 7.27 13.52 11.36
N PRO A 543 6.10 13.97 10.93
CA PRO A 543 4.84 13.58 11.52
C PRO A 543 4.68 12.06 11.50
N PHE A 544 3.78 11.53 12.32
CA PHE A 544 3.42 10.12 12.28
C PHE A 544 1.93 9.95 11.98
N GLU A 545 1.59 8.85 11.33
CA GLU A 545 0.22 8.54 10.93
C GLU A 545 -0.23 7.23 11.56
N ILE A 546 -1.45 7.26 12.10
CA ILE A 546 -2.26 6.09 12.41
C ILE A 546 -3.29 5.98 11.27
N PRO A 547 -3.06 5.13 10.27
CA PRO A 547 -3.85 5.14 9.04
C PRO A 547 -5.28 4.61 9.23
N ARG A 548 -5.49 3.75 10.22
CA ARG A 548 -6.82 3.22 10.60
C ARG A 548 -6.94 3.16 12.11
N GLY A 549 -8.04 3.71 12.63
CA GLY A 549 -8.41 3.54 14.02
C GLY A 549 -9.21 2.25 14.23
N TYR A 550 -9.37 1.84 15.48
CA TYR A 550 -10.15 0.67 15.85
C TYR A 550 -10.71 0.78 17.27
N PHE A 551 -11.71 -0.05 17.57
CA PHE A 551 -12.40 -0.08 18.84
C PHE A 551 -12.62 -1.52 19.30
N ASP A 552 -11.94 -1.92 20.38
CA ASP A 552 -12.06 -3.27 20.93
C ASP A 552 -12.65 -3.23 22.33
N THR A 553 -13.51 -4.21 22.62
CA THR A 553 -14.08 -4.41 23.95
C THR A 553 -13.97 -5.86 24.36
N ASP A 554 -13.65 -6.07 25.62
CA ASP A 554 -13.57 -7.40 26.24
C ASP A 554 -14.43 -7.43 27.50
N GLU A 555 -15.21 -8.51 27.68
CA GLU A 555 -15.90 -8.83 28.92
C GLU A 555 -15.66 -10.31 29.25
N ILE A 556 -14.84 -10.55 30.26
CA ILE A 556 -14.37 -11.90 30.62
C ILE A 556 -14.76 -12.20 32.06
N THR A 557 -15.53 -13.27 32.25
CA THR A 557 -15.83 -13.83 33.58
C THR A 557 -14.70 -14.77 34.03
N ILE A 558 -14.20 -14.56 35.22
CA ILE A 558 -13.05 -15.30 35.77
C ILE A 558 -13.51 -16.01 37.03
N THR A 559 -13.38 -17.36 37.07
CA THR A 559 -13.64 -18.16 38.27
C THR A 559 -12.32 -18.52 38.91
N LEU A 560 -12.14 -18.10 40.15
CA LEU A 560 -10.94 -18.37 40.97
C LEU A 560 -10.96 -19.78 41.54
N PRO A 561 -9.78 -20.39 41.79
CA PRO A 561 -9.68 -21.73 42.33
C PRO A 561 -10.20 -21.82 43.78
N ALA A 562 -10.88 -22.92 44.10
CA ALA A 562 -11.33 -23.17 45.47
C ALA A 562 -10.12 -23.27 46.45
N GLY A 563 -10.28 -22.77 47.66
CA GLY A 563 -9.23 -22.75 48.69
C GLY A 563 -8.22 -21.60 48.56
N PHE A 564 -8.47 -20.62 47.67
CA PHE A 564 -7.65 -19.43 47.51
C PHE A 564 -8.45 -18.15 47.69
N GLN A 565 -7.80 -17.11 48.17
CA GLN A 565 -8.33 -15.74 48.28
C GLN A 565 -7.43 -14.74 47.56
N ILE A 566 -7.98 -13.61 47.22
CA ILE A 566 -7.26 -12.54 46.54
C ILE A 566 -6.36 -11.79 47.53
N GLU A 567 -5.04 -11.86 47.33
CA GLU A 567 -4.07 -11.04 48.04
C GLU A 567 -3.90 -9.68 47.35
N PHE A 568 -3.84 -9.69 46.01
CA PHE A 568 -3.68 -8.46 45.20
C PHE A 568 -4.56 -8.52 43.96
N LEU A 569 -5.24 -7.41 43.72
CA LEU A 569 -6.06 -7.15 42.52
C LEU A 569 -5.60 -5.85 41.86
N PRO A 570 -5.36 -5.83 40.56
CA PRO A 570 -5.07 -4.59 39.85
C PRO A 570 -6.19 -3.56 40.06
N VAL A 571 -5.84 -2.29 40.13
CA VAL A 571 -6.82 -1.19 40.21
C VAL A 571 -7.45 -0.92 38.85
N ASN A 572 -8.69 -0.45 38.88
CA ASN A 572 -9.34 0.06 37.67
C ASN A 572 -8.53 1.22 37.10
N PHE A 573 -8.40 1.27 35.78
CA PHE A 573 -7.56 2.23 35.10
C PHE A 573 -8.30 2.88 33.92
N GLU A 574 -8.15 4.19 33.77
CA GLU A 574 -8.70 4.93 32.63
C GLU A 574 -7.67 5.96 32.15
N LEU A 575 -7.48 6.02 30.83
CA LEU A 575 -6.59 6.98 30.19
C LEU A 575 -7.24 7.48 28.90
N LYS A 576 -7.41 8.80 28.78
CA LYS A 576 -7.93 9.47 27.60
C LYS A 576 -6.88 10.37 27.01
N THR A 577 -6.65 10.24 25.72
CA THR A 577 -5.70 11.04 24.97
C THR A 577 -6.29 11.45 23.62
N LYS A 578 -5.58 12.30 22.90
CA LYS A 578 -5.97 12.62 21.52
C LYS A 578 -5.76 11.45 20.56
N TYR A 579 -4.95 10.45 20.93
CA TYR A 579 -4.66 9.26 20.10
C TYR A 579 -5.66 8.13 20.31
N GLY A 580 -6.40 8.19 21.40
CA GLY A 580 -7.36 7.16 21.78
C GLY A 580 -7.68 7.15 23.26
N ASP A 581 -8.55 6.23 23.63
CA ASP A 581 -9.02 6.02 24.99
C ASP A 581 -8.77 4.57 25.37
N TYR A 582 -8.36 4.35 26.62
CA TYR A 582 -8.16 3.00 27.17
C TYR A 582 -8.77 2.94 28.56
N LYS A 583 -9.50 1.85 28.85
CA LYS A 583 -10.12 1.63 30.15
C LYS A 583 -10.07 0.15 30.50
N THR A 584 -9.72 -0.16 31.77
CA THR A 584 -9.91 -1.47 32.39
C THR A 584 -10.71 -1.33 33.67
N GLU A 585 -11.58 -2.31 33.90
CA GLU A 585 -12.43 -2.37 35.07
C GLU A 585 -12.53 -3.82 35.57
N ILE A 586 -12.31 -4.03 36.85
CA ILE A 586 -12.40 -5.34 37.51
C ILE A 586 -13.52 -5.27 38.53
N ILE A 587 -14.55 -6.10 38.35
CA ILE A 587 -15.73 -6.14 39.18
C ILE A 587 -15.72 -7.47 39.96
N LYS A 588 -15.61 -7.39 41.25
CA LYS A 588 -15.76 -8.56 42.13
C LYS A 588 -17.27 -8.86 42.28
N LYS A 589 -17.71 -10.01 41.75
CA LYS A 589 -19.11 -10.44 41.85
C LYS A 589 -19.36 -11.11 43.21
N ASP A 590 -18.43 -11.97 43.61
CA ASP A 590 -18.38 -12.67 44.90
C ASP A 590 -16.94 -13.06 45.25
N ASN A 591 -16.72 -13.95 46.20
CA ASN A 591 -15.37 -14.35 46.60
C ASN A 591 -14.65 -15.22 45.57
N SER A 592 -15.37 -15.83 44.63
CA SER A 592 -14.84 -16.79 43.64
C SER A 592 -14.93 -16.24 42.22
N ASN A 593 -15.69 -15.17 41.94
CA ASN A 593 -15.98 -14.72 40.60
C ASN A 593 -15.65 -13.23 40.39
N LEU A 594 -14.88 -12.96 39.35
CA LEU A 594 -14.57 -11.63 38.90
C LEU A 594 -15.11 -11.42 37.47
N VAL A 595 -15.39 -10.19 37.11
CA VAL A 595 -15.59 -9.79 35.72
C VAL A 595 -14.53 -8.76 35.35
N TYR A 596 -13.71 -9.08 34.36
CA TYR A 596 -12.76 -8.16 33.75
C TYR A 596 -13.37 -7.52 32.52
N LYS A 597 -13.37 -6.20 32.47
CA LYS A 597 -13.79 -5.41 31.31
C LYS A 597 -12.63 -4.59 30.79
N ARG A 598 -12.47 -4.55 29.50
CA ARG A 598 -11.47 -3.74 28.82
C ARG A 598 -12.10 -3.03 27.64
N THR A 599 -11.70 -1.79 27.42
CA THR A 599 -12.06 -1.00 26.23
C THR A 599 -10.82 -0.30 25.72
N ILE A 600 -10.57 -0.40 24.42
CA ILE A 600 -9.51 0.33 23.74
C ILE A 600 -10.08 0.97 22.48
N LEU A 601 -9.88 2.28 22.34
CA LEU A 601 -10.15 3.06 21.14
C LEU A 601 -8.83 3.64 20.66
N ILE A 602 -8.41 3.32 19.43
CA ILE A 602 -7.31 3.99 18.76
C ILE A 602 -7.89 4.88 17.66
N LYS A 603 -7.47 6.14 17.59
CA LYS A 603 -8.02 7.13 16.66
C LYS A 603 -7.12 7.28 15.45
N LYS A 604 -7.73 7.17 14.24
CA LYS A 604 -7.08 7.52 12.98
C LYS A 604 -6.63 8.98 13.00
N GLY A 605 -5.42 9.26 12.47
CA GLY A 605 -4.96 10.64 12.32
C GLY A 605 -3.51 10.78 11.89
N ILE A 606 -3.16 12.00 11.48
CA ILE A 606 -1.78 12.42 11.29
C ILE A 606 -1.45 13.36 12.44
N TYR A 607 -0.40 13.04 13.17
CA TYR A 607 0.01 13.74 14.39
C TYR A 607 1.38 14.38 14.21
N ALA A 608 1.63 15.47 14.91
CA ALA A 608 2.91 16.16 14.85
C ALA A 608 4.06 15.27 15.37
N ASN A 609 5.27 15.48 14.86
CA ASN A 609 6.46 14.79 15.34
C ASN A 609 6.69 14.95 16.86
N SER A 610 6.35 16.10 17.43
CA SER A 610 6.42 16.37 18.89
C SER A 610 5.49 15.49 19.73
N ASP A 611 4.46 14.93 19.13
CA ASP A 611 3.44 14.10 19.77
C ASP A 611 3.86 12.62 19.91
N TYR A 612 4.91 12.21 19.22
CA TYR A 612 5.26 10.81 19.10
C TYR A 612 5.62 10.15 20.44
N ASP A 613 6.37 10.83 21.31
CA ASP A 613 6.69 10.30 22.65
C ASP A 613 5.44 10.15 23.53
N ALA A 614 4.47 11.07 23.42
CA ALA A 614 3.20 10.97 24.13
C ALA A 614 2.36 9.79 23.62
N TYR A 615 2.32 9.56 22.31
CA TYR A 615 1.69 8.37 21.72
C TYR A 615 2.38 7.08 22.16
N ARG A 616 3.70 7.04 22.15
CA ARG A 616 4.48 5.90 22.64
C ARG A 616 4.15 5.57 24.10
N LEU A 617 4.12 6.59 24.96
CA LEU A 617 3.75 6.43 26.37
C LEU A 617 2.31 5.94 26.55
N PHE A 618 1.37 6.43 25.73
CA PHE A 618 0.00 5.95 25.72
C PHE A 618 -0.06 4.43 25.44
N MET A 619 0.62 3.96 24.41
CA MET A 619 0.68 2.53 24.06
C MET A 619 1.43 1.69 25.11
N GLU A 620 2.45 2.25 25.75
CA GLU A 620 3.17 1.63 26.86
C GLU A 620 2.27 1.43 28.08
N GLN A 621 1.42 2.42 28.39
CA GLN A 621 0.43 2.28 29.47
C GLN A 621 -0.61 1.19 29.18
N ILE A 622 -1.08 1.07 27.92
CA ILE A 622 -1.95 -0.02 27.50
C ILE A 622 -1.26 -1.37 27.76
N ALA A 623 -0.03 -1.55 27.24
CA ALA A 623 0.70 -2.79 27.42
C ALA A 623 0.92 -3.13 28.90
N LYS A 624 1.26 -2.16 29.73
CA LYS A 624 1.44 -2.34 31.18
C LYS A 624 0.16 -2.82 31.86
N ASN A 625 -0.97 -2.21 31.55
CA ASN A 625 -2.25 -2.56 32.18
C ASN A 625 -2.79 -3.89 31.67
N ASP A 626 -2.67 -4.20 30.37
CA ASP A 626 -3.06 -5.50 29.79
C ASP A 626 -2.26 -6.67 30.39
N ASN A 627 -1.03 -6.43 30.85
CA ASN A 627 -0.17 -7.40 31.51
C ASN A 627 -0.27 -7.40 33.06
N SER A 628 -1.23 -6.66 33.61
CA SER A 628 -1.45 -6.61 35.07
C SER A 628 -1.85 -7.97 35.62
N LYS A 629 -1.31 -8.33 36.79
CA LYS A 629 -1.46 -9.65 37.37
C LYS A 629 -2.31 -9.62 38.64
N ILE A 630 -3.08 -10.71 38.85
CA ILE A 630 -3.71 -11.03 40.10
C ILE A 630 -2.75 -11.90 40.94
N ILE A 631 -2.77 -11.73 42.26
CA ILE A 631 -2.06 -12.61 43.20
C ILE A 631 -3.10 -13.25 44.12
N LEU A 632 -3.08 -14.57 44.21
CA LEU A 632 -3.90 -15.37 45.10
C LEU A 632 -3.02 -16.06 46.14
N ILE A 633 -3.57 -16.21 47.36
CA ILE A 633 -2.96 -16.98 48.45
C ILE A 633 -3.96 -18.01 48.96
N PRO A 634 -3.53 -19.11 49.61
CA PRO A 634 -4.43 -20.06 50.30
C PRO A 634 -5.29 -19.35 51.36
N ASN A 635 -6.51 -19.83 51.55
CA ASN A 635 -7.44 -19.33 52.58
C ASN A 635 -6.89 -19.58 53.99
#